data_73abd3075c44ed436f9a692697707f5b
#
_entry.id   73abd3075c44ed436f9a692697707f5b
#
_cell.length_a   1.000
_cell.length_b   1.000
_cell.length_c   1.000
_cell.angle_alpha   90.00
_cell.angle_beta   90.00
_cell.angle_gamma   90.00
#
_symmetry.space_group_name_H-M   'P 1'
#
loop_
_entity.id
_entity.type
_entity.pdbx_description
1 polymer ?
#
loop_
_entity_poly.entity_id
_entity_poly.type
_entity_poly.pdbx_seq_one_letter_code
_entity_poly.pdbx_strand_id
1 'polypeptide(L)'
;AALLEFLRFFVLFDRKVGKVVARYQQFFGIRALLRRIQQRRPDGGREGGIVWHTTGSGKSFTMVFLTKALVVHEDLQACRVVVVTDRVDLEDQLARNFISSSAFGSVIATKKEGEKVRAKTGRQLAKRIGQGAERIIFTLIHKFATASRQPECYNPSPDLIVLVDEGHRSHGGETHERMKKSLPLASYVAFTGTPLLKKEKAANKFGPIVHAYTMQKAVEDETVAPLLYEERVPELTINEEAVNRWFEKITAGLSAAQSADLKKKFANKRAIYGAANRIELIAWDIASHFSENIKKLGLGLKGQVAVASKLDAVRYQGYLDDTGLVSSAIVISAPDSREGNIEVDESKLPEVQKWWNAHVGNDQEGYERRVLDGFAGDGGPDLLIVVDRLLTGFDEPRNTVLYIDKPLKEHNLIQAIARVNRLREAKRYGILVDYRGILKELDTAVKAYQDLEARTQGGYDLADIDGLYRQFSSEYKQLPGLHHDLWAIFAEVKNRRDLEQYRHVLMPKYAEDEEGQSYDTRQKVRDDFYAALTKFGLCLQTALASRSFYEDHTFSEVRLATWKEDLRFFTSLRQIARQDALETVDYSVYEEQIRRMVDKQVIGKEVREPEGVYVVHKLGGDDPENWSEEKTRNETDMIRTRLKKTIEQDLADDPYAQKVFAELLKEAIAAAEAMFEHPVKQYALFKKFEEQVESRTLAGVSDVFAGNAHARACFGIFRLVLGEGEFVQGEEGAYVEEAKAIDLIVRDAVAENSLNPQNFEAEIRKALLPRLFSLMGLERAKQVIEQVIQVTRIGLSRGTF
;
A
#
# COMPACT_ATOMS: atom_id res chain seq x y z
N ALA A 1 23.35 30.06 23.88
CA ALA A 1 23.74 29.76 22.50
C ALA A 1 22.65 28.98 21.76
N ALA A 2 22.21 27.78 22.21
CA ALA A 2 21.23 26.95 21.50
C ALA A 2 19.88 27.62 21.27
N LEU A 3 19.35 28.41 22.22
CA LEU A 3 18.10 29.13 22.06
C LEU A 3 18.18 30.22 20.98
N LEU A 4 19.28 30.93 20.89
CA LEU A 4 19.49 31.93 19.85
C LEU A 4 19.65 31.30 18.47
N GLU A 5 20.34 30.16 18.39
CA GLU A 5 20.43 29.33 17.18
C GLU A 5 19.04 28.88 16.72
N PHE A 6 18.23 28.38 17.69
CA PHE A 6 16.87 27.95 17.44
C PHE A 6 16.01 29.08 16.86
N LEU A 7 15.99 30.24 17.50
CA LEU A 7 15.23 31.41 17.04
C LEU A 7 15.69 31.90 15.66
N ARG A 8 16.97 31.81 15.37
CA ARG A 8 17.56 32.30 14.11
C ARG A 8 17.26 31.37 12.94
N PHE A 9 17.35 30.05 13.11
CA PHE A 9 17.29 29.07 12.01
C PHE A 9 15.99 28.29 11.96
N PHE A 10 15.29 28.09 13.07
CA PHE A 10 14.22 27.13 13.23
C PHE A 10 12.83 27.72 13.46
N VAL A 11 12.69 29.01 13.19
CA VAL A 11 11.40 29.71 13.16
C VAL A 11 11.20 30.31 11.78
N LEU A 12 10.06 30.03 11.14
CA LEU A 12 9.67 30.54 9.82
C LEU A 12 8.29 31.18 9.91
N PHE A 13 8.00 32.05 8.95
CA PHE A 13 6.68 32.60 8.76
C PHE A 13 6.17 32.14 7.38
N ASP A 14 5.24 31.21 7.38
CA ASP A 14 4.56 30.75 6.17
C ASP A 14 3.31 31.57 5.92
N ARG A 15 3.07 31.93 4.65
CA ARG A 15 1.93 32.80 4.28
C ARG A 15 0.57 32.14 4.48
N LYS A 16 0.49 30.79 4.46
CA LYS A 16 -0.76 30.05 4.62
C LYS A 16 -1.00 29.59 6.05
N VAL A 17 0.06 29.13 6.70
CA VAL A 17 -0.01 28.47 8.01
C VAL A 17 0.36 29.43 9.15
N GLY A 18 0.99 30.57 8.85
CA GLY A 18 1.45 31.52 9.82
C GLY A 18 2.83 31.18 10.38
N LYS A 19 3.01 31.27 11.69
CA LYS A 19 4.30 30.99 12.33
C LYS A 19 4.54 29.47 12.41
N VAL A 20 5.64 29.02 11.81
CA VAL A 20 6.08 27.62 11.81
C VAL A 20 7.35 27.51 12.65
N VAL A 21 7.32 26.66 13.65
CA VAL A 21 8.44 26.40 14.56
C VAL A 21 8.88 24.96 14.38
N ALA A 22 10.19 24.73 14.26
CA ALA A 22 10.71 23.38 14.12
C ALA A 22 10.43 22.55 15.38
N ARG A 23 10.01 21.31 15.17
CA ARG A 23 9.88 20.31 16.24
C ARG A 23 11.28 19.82 16.63
N TYR A 24 11.39 19.21 17.83
CA TYR A 24 12.67 18.78 18.38
C TYR A 24 13.43 17.83 17.44
N GLN A 25 12.73 16.87 16.79
CA GLN A 25 13.36 15.92 15.87
C GLN A 25 13.93 16.63 14.63
N GLN A 26 13.28 17.71 14.16
CA GLN A 26 13.81 18.52 13.06
C GLN A 26 15.04 19.29 13.50
N PHE A 27 14.98 19.88 14.68
CA PHE A 27 16.10 20.64 15.27
C PHE A 27 17.35 19.77 15.44
N PHE A 28 17.23 18.64 16.12
CA PHE A 28 18.37 17.76 16.39
C PHE A 28 18.88 17.10 15.10
N GLY A 29 17.98 16.66 14.20
CA GLY A 29 18.35 16.08 12.92
C GLY A 29 19.12 17.05 12.03
N ILE A 30 18.69 18.31 11.96
CA ILE A 30 19.40 19.35 11.18
C ILE A 30 20.75 19.69 11.81
N ARG A 31 20.83 19.81 13.13
CA ARG A 31 22.13 20.05 13.79
C ARG A 31 23.12 18.91 13.54
N ALA A 32 22.68 17.67 13.58
CA ALA A 32 23.51 16.53 13.24
C ALA A 32 23.99 16.58 11.78
N LEU A 33 23.10 16.92 10.85
CA LEU A 33 23.46 17.11 9.45
C LEU A 33 24.43 18.26 9.22
N LEU A 34 24.21 19.42 9.84
CA LEU A 34 25.13 20.58 9.70
C LEU A 34 26.55 20.22 10.14
N ARG A 35 26.70 19.55 11.31
CA ARG A 35 28.00 19.07 11.79
C ARG A 35 28.67 18.13 10.79
N ARG A 36 27.86 17.26 10.17
CA ARG A 36 28.36 16.31 9.19
C ARG A 36 28.74 16.97 7.88
N ILE A 37 27.93 17.88 7.36
CA ILE A 37 28.22 18.64 6.13
C ILE A 37 29.48 19.52 6.28
N GLN A 38 29.80 19.99 7.49
CA GLN A 38 31.05 20.68 7.77
C GLN A 38 32.29 19.79 7.65
N GLN A 39 32.13 18.49 7.86
CA GLN A 39 33.24 17.53 7.72
C GLN A 39 33.60 17.33 6.24
N ARG A 40 34.91 17.16 5.99
CA ARG A 40 35.43 16.91 4.64
C ARG A 40 35.78 15.44 4.48
N ARG A 41 35.40 14.88 3.35
CA ARG A 41 35.87 13.57 2.91
C ARG A 41 37.33 13.63 2.45
N PRO A 42 38.03 12.47 2.34
CA PRO A 42 39.40 12.42 1.82
C PRO A 42 39.56 13.01 0.39
N ASP A 43 38.52 12.94 -0.43
CA ASP A 43 38.48 13.50 -1.77
C ASP A 43 38.26 15.03 -1.81
N GLY A 44 38.16 15.68 -0.67
CA GLY A 44 37.91 17.12 -0.52
C GLY A 44 36.43 17.51 -0.55
N GLY A 45 35.54 16.61 -0.89
CA GLY A 45 34.08 16.82 -0.83
C GLY A 45 33.58 16.93 0.60
N ARG A 46 32.30 17.26 0.77
CA ARG A 46 31.64 17.32 2.09
C ARG A 46 30.93 16.01 2.37
N GLU A 47 30.86 15.63 3.66
CA GLU A 47 30.08 14.48 4.11
C GLU A 47 28.59 14.72 3.90
N GLY A 48 27.86 13.65 3.65
CA GLY A 48 26.40 13.63 3.52
C GLY A 48 25.74 12.63 4.48
N GLY A 49 24.48 12.29 4.24
CA GLY A 49 23.81 11.29 5.07
C GLY A 49 22.31 11.20 4.80
N ILE A 50 21.64 10.36 5.58
CA ILE A 50 20.22 10.09 5.46
C ILE A 50 19.50 10.62 6.68
N VAL A 51 18.42 11.37 6.45
CA VAL A 51 17.41 11.71 7.46
C VAL A 51 16.21 10.82 7.25
N TRP A 52 16.04 9.90 8.16
CA TRP A 52 14.89 9.02 8.18
C TRP A 52 13.83 9.57 9.12
N HIS A 53 12.87 10.30 8.57
CA HIS A 53 11.72 10.79 9.30
C HIS A 53 10.45 10.21 8.69
N THR A 54 9.60 9.59 9.50
CA THR A 54 8.37 8.98 9.02
C THR A 54 7.51 9.95 8.20
N THR A 55 6.73 9.41 7.29
CA THR A 55 5.83 10.24 6.48
C THR A 55 4.80 10.93 7.39
N GLY A 56 4.60 12.22 7.20
CA GLY A 56 3.71 13.01 8.06
C GLY A 56 4.42 13.82 9.15
N SER A 57 5.68 13.51 9.44
CA SER A 57 6.46 14.21 10.49
C SER A 57 7.00 15.59 10.10
N GLY A 58 6.70 16.08 8.88
CA GLY A 58 7.11 17.41 8.41
C GLY A 58 8.44 17.46 7.66
N LYS A 59 8.84 16.40 6.93
CA LYS A 59 10.09 16.34 6.12
C LYS A 59 10.31 17.56 5.22
N SER A 60 9.26 18.03 4.55
CA SER A 60 9.37 19.19 3.66
C SER A 60 9.82 20.45 4.40
N PHE A 61 9.27 20.70 5.60
CA PHE A 61 9.74 21.80 6.45
C PHE A 61 11.15 21.53 7.00
N THR A 62 11.52 20.29 7.26
CA THR A 62 12.90 19.96 7.65
C THR A 62 13.89 20.35 6.55
N MET A 63 13.56 20.11 5.28
CA MET A 63 14.39 20.56 4.14
C MET A 63 14.46 22.08 4.05
N VAL A 64 13.34 22.79 4.27
CA VAL A 64 13.31 24.26 4.31
C VAL A 64 14.18 24.81 5.45
N PHE A 65 14.05 24.26 6.66
CA PHE A 65 14.87 24.67 7.82
C PHE A 65 16.36 24.40 7.58
N LEU A 66 16.70 23.20 7.04
CA LEU A 66 18.08 22.90 6.69
C LEU A 66 18.64 23.90 5.66
N THR A 67 17.90 24.16 4.61
CA THR A 67 18.35 25.09 3.58
C THR A 67 18.53 26.52 4.14
N LYS A 68 17.61 26.97 5.00
CA LYS A 68 17.77 28.25 5.70
C LYS A 68 19.04 28.26 6.56
N ALA A 69 19.25 27.20 7.32
CA ALA A 69 20.43 27.06 8.17
C ALA A 69 21.74 27.10 7.35
N LEU A 70 21.81 26.36 6.23
CA LEU A 70 22.94 26.35 5.31
C LEU A 70 23.25 27.72 4.75
N VAL A 71 22.22 28.48 4.36
CA VAL A 71 22.37 29.82 3.76
C VAL A 71 22.90 30.83 4.77
N VAL A 72 22.60 30.68 6.06
CA VAL A 72 22.91 31.66 7.12
C VAL A 72 24.09 31.24 7.99
N HIS A 73 24.51 29.95 7.92
CA HIS A 73 25.64 29.44 8.70
C HIS A 73 26.98 30.02 8.20
N GLU A 74 27.81 30.50 9.12
CA GLU A 74 29.05 31.21 8.78
C GLU A 74 29.99 30.41 7.86
N ASP A 75 30.19 29.12 8.14
CA ASP A 75 31.08 28.23 7.35
C ASP A 75 30.44 27.67 6.07
N LEU A 76 29.11 27.79 5.89
CA LEU A 76 28.34 27.15 4.81
C LEU A 76 27.59 28.16 3.94
N GLN A 77 27.72 29.46 4.22
CA GLN A 77 27.02 30.51 3.47
C GLN A 77 27.38 30.59 1.98
N ALA A 78 28.50 30.03 1.56
CA ALA A 78 28.89 29.92 0.17
C ALA A 78 28.21 28.75 -0.56
N CYS A 79 27.57 27.84 0.17
CA CYS A 79 26.96 26.64 -0.40
C CYS A 79 25.74 26.96 -1.25
N ARG A 80 25.60 26.20 -2.35
CA ARG A 80 24.42 26.18 -3.22
C ARG A 80 23.66 24.88 -2.99
N VAL A 81 22.34 24.97 -2.97
CA VAL A 81 21.47 23.81 -2.67
C VAL A 81 20.72 23.38 -3.93
N VAL A 82 20.82 22.10 -4.27
CA VAL A 82 20.05 21.47 -5.36
C VAL A 82 19.03 20.52 -4.73
N VAL A 83 17.74 20.86 -4.86
CA VAL A 83 16.63 20.06 -4.35
C VAL A 83 16.13 19.15 -5.47
N VAL A 84 16.26 17.85 -5.28
CA VAL A 84 15.97 16.82 -6.28
C VAL A 84 14.79 15.98 -5.82
N THR A 85 13.76 15.85 -6.67
CA THR A 85 12.61 14.99 -6.45
C THR A 85 12.38 14.05 -7.62
N ASP A 86 11.54 13.04 -7.45
CA ASP A 86 11.18 12.10 -8.53
C ASP A 86 9.89 12.47 -9.26
N ARG A 87 9.05 13.32 -8.65
CA ARG A 87 7.71 13.68 -9.13
C ARG A 87 7.50 15.16 -9.26
N VAL A 88 6.76 15.54 -10.31
CA VAL A 88 6.39 16.93 -10.58
C VAL A 88 5.58 17.53 -9.42
N ASP A 89 4.59 16.77 -8.90
CA ASP A 89 3.73 17.22 -7.82
C ASP A 89 4.52 17.52 -6.53
N LEU A 90 5.54 16.67 -6.23
CA LEU A 90 6.44 16.90 -5.10
C LEU A 90 7.38 18.10 -5.33
N GLU A 91 7.88 18.26 -6.57
CA GLU A 91 8.67 19.45 -6.94
C GLU A 91 7.88 20.72 -6.70
N ASP A 92 6.59 20.72 -7.10
CA ASP A 92 5.68 21.85 -6.92
C ASP A 92 5.36 22.13 -5.45
N GLN A 93 5.10 21.07 -4.68
CA GLN A 93 4.82 21.20 -3.25
C GLN A 93 6.03 21.75 -2.48
N LEU A 94 7.22 21.16 -2.71
CA LEU A 94 8.45 21.63 -2.08
C LEU A 94 8.76 23.08 -2.47
N ALA A 95 8.74 23.40 -3.77
CA ALA A 95 8.98 24.76 -4.23
C ALA A 95 8.00 25.76 -3.61
N ARG A 96 6.71 25.42 -3.47
CA ARG A 96 5.72 26.27 -2.78
C ARG A 96 6.05 26.44 -1.30
N ASN A 97 6.42 25.38 -0.59
CA ASN A 97 6.79 25.46 0.83
C ASN A 97 8.02 26.34 1.04
N PHE A 98 9.00 26.26 0.15
CA PHE A 98 10.17 27.15 0.19
C PHE A 98 9.82 28.61 -0.10
N ILE A 99 8.95 28.87 -1.07
CA ILE A 99 8.53 30.23 -1.45
C ILE A 99 7.64 30.84 -0.37
N SER A 100 6.71 30.06 0.22
CA SER A 100 5.75 30.56 1.21
C SER A 100 6.40 30.82 2.57
N SER A 101 7.48 30.11 2.89
CA SER A 101 8.12 30.13 4.20
C SER A 101 8.97 31.39 4.48
N SER A 102 9.09 32.37 3.56
CA SER A 102 9.97 33.55 3.66
C SER A 102 11.40 33.25 4.18
N ALA A 103 11.84 31.98 4.03
CA ALA A 103 13.15 31.54 4.52
C ALA A 103 14.33 32.26 3.88
N PHE A 104 14.11 32.90 2.74
CA PHE A 104 15.14 33.51 1.89
C PHE A 104 15.02 35.03 1.73
N GLY A 105 14.27 35.70 2.61
CA GLY A 105 14.04 37.13 2.57
C GLY A 105 12.99 37.56 1.54
N SER A 106 12.78 38.87 1.40
CA SER A 106 11.75 39.47 0.51
C SER A 106 11.95 39.19 -0.98
N VAL A 107 13.08 38.61 -1.38
CA VAL A 107 13.48 38.46 -2.78
C VAL A 107 12.76 37.29 -3.48
N ILE A 108 12.21 36.32 -2.75
CA ILE A 108 11.55 35.14 -3.32
C ILE A 108 10.03 35.16 -3.09
N ALA A 109 9.41 36.29 -3.23
CA ALA A 109 8.00 36.46 -2.86
C ALA A 109 7.01 36.36 -4.02
N THR A 110 7.43 36.19 -5.27
CA THR A 110 6.54 36.18 -6.43
C THR A 110 6.55 34.84 -7.16
N LYS A 111 5.39 34.44 -7.74
CA LYS A 111 5.26 33.24 -8.58
C LYS A 111 6.30 33.21 -9.72
N LYS A 112 6.68 34.38 -10.24
CA LYS A 112 7.70 34.52 -11.29
C LYS A 112 9.12 34.19 -10.81
N GLU A 113 9.46 34.45 -9.54
CA GLU A 113 10.79 34.18 -9.00
C GLU A 113 10.94 32.73 -8.59
N GLY A 114 9.87 32.08 -8.10
CA GLY A 114 9.84 30.61 -7.89
C GLY A 114 10.03 29.84 -9.20
N GLU A 115 9.52 30.36 -10.32
CA GLU A 115 9.76 29.77 -11.64
C GLU A 115 11.22 29.92 -12.12
N LYS A 116 11.94 30.95 -11.68
CA LYS A 116 13.37 31.14 -12.02
C LYS A 116 14.27 30.10 -11.37
N VAL A 117 13.92 29.56 -10.18
CA VAL A 117 14.74 28.55 -9.48
C VAL A 117 14.46 27.12 -9.95
N ARG A 118 13.38 26.87 -10.69
CA ARG A 118 13.05 25.55 -11.27
C ARG A 118 13.77 25.32 -12.59
N ALA A 119 14.45 24.19 -12.71
CA ALA A 119 15.02 23.76 -13.98
C ALA A 119 13.96 23.00 -14.80
N LYS A 120 13.41 23.63 -15.84
CA LYS A 120 12.35 23.01 -16.69
C LYS A 120 12.88 21.88 -17.57
N THR A 121 14.13 21.97 -18.05
CA THR A 121 14.76 20.98 -18.92
C THR A 121 16.13 20.55 -18.42
N GLY A 122 16.64 19.39 -18.88
CA GLY A 122 17.98 18.91 -18.55
C GLY A 122 19.08 19.90 -19.01
N ARG A 123 18.94 20.54 -20.17
CA ARG A 123 19.90 21.58 -20.63
C ARG A 123 19.91 22.80 -19.72
N GLN A 124 18.72 23.24 -19.28
CA GLN A 124 18.62 24.35 -18.34
C GLN A 124 19.21 23.97 -16.97
N LEU A 125 19.02 22.73 -16.52
CA LEU A 125 19.64 22.22 -15.31
C LEU A 125 21.17 22.27 -15.41
N ALA A 126 21.74 21.74 -16.50
CA ALA A 126 23.18 21.76 -16.73
C ALA A 126 23.76 23.19 -16.66
N LYS A 127 23.14 24.15 -17.37
CA LYS A 127 23.57 25.55 -17.36
C LYS A 127 23.50 26.16 -15.94
N ARG A 128 22.44 25.91 -15.19
CA ARG A 128 22.30 26.43 -13.82
C ARG A 128 23.33 25.84 -12.86
N ILE A 129 23.58 24.54 -12.94
CA ILE A 129 24.60 23.87 -12.11
C ILE A 129 25.98 24.44 -12.40
N GLY A 130 26.35 24.58 -13.68
CA GLY A 130 27.70 24.98 -14.09
C GLY A 130 27.94 26.49 -13.95
N GLN A 131 27.03 27.31 -14.42
CA GLN A 131 27.23 28.77 -14.60
C GLN A 131 26.23 29.64 -13.83
N GLY A 132 25.20 29.03 -13.20
CA GLY A 132 24.15 29.78 -12.52
C GLY A 132 24.62 30.41 -11.20
N ALA A 133 24.03 31.56 -10.87
CA ALA A 133 24.22 32.23 -9.58
C ALA A 133 23.14 31.90 -8.57
N GLU A 134 22.17 31.04 -8.94
CA GLU A 134 21.07 30.65 -8.07
C GLU A 134 21.59 29.84 -6.89
N ARG A 135 21.22 30.26 -5.71
CA ARG A 135 21.59 29.57 -4.47
C ARG A 135 20.78 28.30 -4.23
N ILE A 136 19.56 28.23 -4.79
CA ILE A 136 18.67 27.08 -4.67
C ILE A 136 18.16 26.73 -6.07
N ILE A 137 18.25 25.44 -6.44
CA ILE A 137 17.78 24.90 -7.71
C ILE A 137 16.84 23.75 -7.42
N PHE A 138 15.60 23.82 -7.92
CA PHE A 138 14.65 22.68 -7.89
C PHE A 138 14.70 21.92 -9.21
N THR A 139 14.71 20.58 -9.13
CA THR A 139 14.76 19.73 -10.32
C THR A 139 14.21 18.33 -10.05
N LEU A 140 13.79 17.69 -11.14
CA LEU A 140 13.42 16.28 -11.13
C LEU A 140 14.65 15.40 -11.43
N ILE A 141 14.74 14.26 -10.77
CA ILE A 141 15.89 13.34 -10.90
C ILE A 141 16.13 12.92 -12.37
N HIS A 142 15.08 12.65 -13.14
CA HIS A 142 15.19 12.21 -14.52
C HIS A 142 15.84 13.26 -15.45
N LYS A 143 15.79 14.55 -15.07
CA LYS A 143 16.45 15.62 -15.85
C LYS A 143 17.97 15.47 -15.87
N PHE A 144 18.56 14.81 -14.87
CA PHE A 144 19.99 14.48 -14.86
C PHE A 144 20.40 13.51 -15.98
N ALA A 145 19.49 12.69 -16.51
CA ALA A 145 19.79 11.83 -17.66
C ALA A 145 20.22 12.65 -18.91
N THR A 146 19.64 13.84 -19.09
CA THR A 146 20.00 14.76 -20.18
C THR A 146 21.06 15.78 -19.74
N ALA A 147 20.95 16.29 -18.51
CA ALA A 147 21.88 17.31 -17.99
C ALA A 147 23.31 16.78 -17.92
N SER A 148 23.52 15.56 -17.43
CA SER A 148 24.85 14.95 -17.28
C SER A 148 25.62 14.72 -18.59
N ARG A 149 24.93 14.79 -19.73
CA ARG A 149 25.53 14.71 -21.07
C ARG A 149 26.06 16.05 -21.57
N GLN A 150 25.71 17.13 -20.87
CA GLN A 150 26.18 18.47 -21.20
C GLN A 150 27.45 18.74 -20.39
N PRO A 151 28.56 19.16 -21.02
CA PRO A 151 29.83 19.45 -20.32
C PRO A 151 29.65 20.45 -19.18
N GLU A 152 28.76 21.41 -19.33
CA GLU A 152 28.48 22.48 -18.37
C GLU A 152 27.85 21.93 -17.07
N CYS A 153 27.30 20.70 -17.08
CA CYS A 153 26.74 20.07 -15.88
C CYS A 153 27.81 19.60 -14.88
N TYR A 154 29.03 19.38 -15.37
CA TYR A 154 30.13 18.95 -14.52
C TYR A 154 30.55 20.09 -13.59
N ASN A 155 30.38 19.87 -12.29
CA ASN A 155 30.76 20.85 -11.27
C ASN A 155 31.40 20.15 -10.08
N PRO A 156 32.73 20.22 -9.93
CA PRO A 156 33.47 19.60 -8.84
C PRO A 156 33.48 20.45 -7.56
N SER A 157 32.62 21.46 -7.44
CA SER A 157 32.58 22.28 -6.23
C SER A 157 32.12 21.45 -5.02
N PRO A 158 32.89 21.48 -3.92
CA PRO A 158 32.46 20.85 -2.67
C PRO A 158 31.37 21.64 -1.92
N ASP A 159 31.02 22.83 -2.42
CA ASP A 159 30.01 23.69 -1.83
C ASP A 159 28.64 23.52 -2.52
N LEU A 160 28.46 22.44 -3.26
CA LEU A 160 27.16 21.95 -3.70
C LEU A 160 26.58 20.97 -2.70
N ILE A 161 25.35 21.22 -2.27
CA ILE A 161 24.60 20.33 -1.36
C ILE A 161 23.34 19.88 -2.08
N VAL A 162 23.22 18.57 -2.31
CA VAL A 162 22.12 17.94 -3.01
C VAL A 162 21.17 17.33 -2.00
N LEU A 163 19.96 17.90 -1.88
CA LEU A 163 18.89 17.38 -1.04
C LEU A 163 17.99 16.51 -1.91
N VAL A 164 17.90 15.22 -1.61
CA VAL A 164 17.09 14.26 -2.38
C VAL A 164 15.89 13.88 -1.55
N ASP A 165 14.70 14.26 -2.01
CA ASP A 165 13.44 13.83 -1.38
C ASP A 165 13.08 12.41 -1.85
N GLU A 166 12.58 11.60 -0.92
CA GLU A 166 12.28 10.18 -1.13
C GLU A 166 13.47 9.43 -1.79
N GLY A 167 14.66 9.63 -1.23
CA GLY A 167 15.95 9.15 -1.79
C GLY A 167 16.00 7.65 -2.12
N HIS A 168 15.07 6.85 -1.57
CA HIS A 168 14.87 5.44 -1.91
C HIS A 168 14.26 5.21 -3.30
N ARG A 169 13.48 6.17 -3.83
CA ARG A 169 12.76 6.06 -5.11
C ARG A 169 13.58 6.39 -6.34
N SER A 170 14.83 6.84 -6.17
CA SER A 170 15.65 7.20 -7.33
C SER A 170 15.66 6.05 -8.35
N HIS A 171 14.72 6.12 -9.28
CA HIS A 171 14.53 5.15 -10.35
C HIS A 171 15.82 4.97 -11.13
N GLY A 172 16.32 3.73 -11.12
CA GLY A 172 17.49 3.31 -11.86
C GLY A 172 18.77 3.91 -11.28
N GLY A 173 19.65 3.07 -10.77
CA GLY A 173 20.99 3.46 -10.33
C GLY A 173 21.72 4.34 -11.33
N GLU A 174 21.39 4.22 -12.62
CA GLU A 174 21.98 5.02 -13.70
C GLU A 174 21.82 6.54 -13.53
N THR A 175 20.61 7.05 -13.34
CA THR A 175 20.39 8.52 -13.26
C THR A 175 21.05 9.09 -12.02
N HIS A 176 21.02 8.34 -10.92
CA HIS A 176 21.68 8.73 -9.68
C HIS A 176 23.22 8.73 -9.84
N GLU A 177 23.79 7.68 -10.45
CA GLU A 177 25.24 7.63 -10.70
C GLU A 177 25.68 8.70 -11.69
N ARG A 178 24.87 9.02 -12.69
CA ARG A 178 25.10 10.16 -13.61
C ARG A 178 25.10 11.51 -12.86
N MET A 179 24.19 11.68 -11.91
CA MET A 179 24.16 12.85 -11.05
C MET A 179 25.47 12.96 -10.24
N LYS A 180 25.89 11.86 -9.60
CA LYS A 180 27.15 11.83 -8.83
C LYS A 180 28.39 12.10 -9.69
N LYS A 181 28.43 11.54 -10.90
CA LYS A 181 29.51 11.80 -11.85
C LYS A 181 29.59 13.31 -12.24
N SER A 182 28.43 13.94 -12.37
CA SER A 182 28.36 15.36 -12.70
C SER A 182 28.74 16.27 -11.51
N LEU A 183 28.52 15.80 -10.28
CA LEU A 183 28.72 16.56 -9.04
C LEU A 183 29.58 15.74 -8.04
N PRO A 184 30.84 15.44 -8.36
CA PRO A 184 31.62 14.42 -7.63
C PRO A 184 31.93 14.80 -6.19
N LEU A 185 32.12 16.08 -5.88
CA LEU A 185 32.46 16.56 -4.55
C LEU A 185 31.26 17.09 -3.75
N ALA A 186 30.05 17.05 -4.33
CA ALA A 186 28.84 17.49 -3.65
C ALA A 186 28.53 16.67 -2.38
N SER A 187 27.92 17.31 -1.39
CA SER A 187 27.32 16.61 -0.26
C SER A 187 25.91 16.11 -0.66
N TYR A 188 25.64 14.85 -0.46
CA TYR A 188 24.33 14.25 -0.76
C TYR A 188 23.59 13.96 0.53
N VAL A 189 22.41 14.57 0.69
CA VAL A 189 21.53 14.36 1.84
C VAL A 189 20.20 13.80 1.35
N ALA A 190 19.87 12.59 1.78
CA ALA A 190 18.59 11.98 1.46
C ALA A 190 17.59 12.17 2.58
N PHE A 191 16.36 12.54 2.22
CA PHE A 191 15.21 12.54 3.11
C PHE A 191 14.29 11.40 2.71
N THR A 192 13.86 10.59 3.67
CA THR A 192 12.97 9.47 3.38
C THR A 192 12.05 9.18 4.56
N GLY A 193 10.79 8.80 4.27
CA GLY A 193 9.86 8.25 5.26
C GLY A 193 10.07 6.77 5.51
N THR A 194 10.81 6.12 4.63
CA THR A 194 10.94 4.68 4.56
C THR A 194 12.35 4.32 4.13
N PRO A 195 13.25 3.92 5.04
CA PRO A 195 14.58 3.46 4.66
C PRO A 195 14.48 2.13 3.90
N LEU A 196 15.37 1.90 2.97
CA LEU A 196 15.42 0.67 2.18
C LEU A 196 15.86 -0.52 3.04
N LEU A 197 14.96 -1.47 3.26
CA LEU A 197 15.14 -2.58 4.20
C LEU A 197 15.89 -3.79 3.62
N LYS A 198 15.87 -4.02 2.33
CA LYS A 198 16.25 -5.37 1.83
C LYS A 198 17.32 -5.48 0.77
N LYS A 199 17.81 -4.50 0.13
CA LYS A 199 18.76 -4.81 -0.96
C LYS A 199 19.77 -3.73 -1.22
N GLU A 200 19.70 -2.61 -0.59
CA GLU A 200 20.61 -1.63 -1.09
C GLU A 200 20.71 -0.42 -0.18
N LYS A 201 21.93 -0.14 0.11
CA LYS A 201 22.60 0.81 -0.80
C LYS A 201 22.17 2.28 -0.68
N ALA A 202 21.15 2.63 0.12
CA ALA A 202 20.88 4.03 0.41
C ALA A 202 22.04 4.61 1.25
N ALA A 203 22.55 3.86 2.21
CA ALA A 203 23.73 4.23 2.99
C ALA A 203 24.96 4.37 2.09
N ASN A 204 25.12 3.49 1.09
CA ASN A 204 26.21 3.57 0.13
C ASN A 204 26.09 4.73 -0.87
N LYS A 205 24.85 5.17 -1.11
CA LYS A 205 24.55 6.29 -2.03
C LYS A 205 24.65 7.65 -1.35
N PHE A 206 24.22 7.75 -0.11
CA PHE A 206 24.04 9.01 0.62
C PHE A 206 24.87 9.11 1.90
N GLY A 207 25.45 8.01 2.36
CA GLY A 207 26.11 7.91 3.66
C GLY A 207 25.18 7.30 4.74
N PRO A 208 25.60 7.31 6.01
CA PRO A 208 24.86 6.70 7.11
C PRO A 208 23.56 7.44 7.42
N ILE A 209 22.69 6.78 8.19
CA ILE A 209 21.52 7.43 8.79
C ILE A 209 22.02 8.37 9.89
N VAL A 210 21.83 9.66 9.66
CA VAL A 210 22.28 10.73 10.58
C VAL A 210 21.29 10.96 11.71
N HIS A 211 20.00 10.80 11.37
CA HIS A 211 18.92 10.97 12.35
C HIS A 211 17.71 10.12 11.92
N ALA A 212 17.13 9.40 12.88
CA ALA A 212 15.92 8.59 12.70
C ALA A 212 14.78 9.15 13.55
N TYR A 213 13.58 9.23 12.95
CA TYR A 213 12.34 9.53 13.62
C TYR A 213 11.27 8.60 13.05
N THR A 214 11.05 7.49 13.75
CA THR A 214 10.24 6.37 13.31
C THR A 214 8.74 6.65 13.42
N MET A 215 7.91 5.79 12.83
CA MET A 215 6.45 5.89 12.95
C MET A 215 6.03 5.74 14.41
N GLN A 216 6.63 4.78 15.13
CA GLN A 216 6.37 4.57 16.55
C GLN A 216 6.61 5.83 17.36
N LYS A 217 7.81 6.42 17.22
CA LYS A 217 8.15 7.66 17.93
C LYS A 217 7.27 8.83 17.53
N ALA A 218 6.85 8.88 16.28
CA ALA A 218 5.95 9.91 15.78
C ALA A 218 4.52 9.78 16.33
N VAL A 219 4.06 8.56 16.63
CA VAL A 219 2.79 8.31 17.31
C VAL A 219 2.89 8.64 18.80
N GLU A 220 3.99 8.22 19.48
CA GLU A 220 4.24 8.56 20.87
C GLU A 220 4.31 10.08 21.10
N ASP A 221 4.92 10.81 20.17
CA ASP A 221 5.03 12.28 20.20
C ASP A 221 3.78 12.98 19.63
N GLU A 222 2.74 12.23 19.31
CA GLU A 222 1.49 12.77 18.74
C GLU A 222 1.73 13.63 17.48
N THR A 223 2.69 13.23 16.68
CA THR A 223 3.03 13.89 15.42
C THR A 223 2.25 13.32 14.25
N VAL A 224 1.85 12.06 14.36
CA VAL A 224 0.96 11.34 13.45
C VAL A 224 -0.07 10.54 14.26
N ALA A 225 -1.22 10.29 13.65
CA ALA A 225 -2.27 9.48 14.26
C ALA A 225 -1.87 8.00 14.29
N PRO A 226 -2.24 7.25 15.35
CA PRO A 226 -2.14 5.81 15.36
C PRO A 226 -2.99 5.18 14.25
N LEU A 227 -2.71 3.91 13.92
CA LEU A 227 -3.38 3.19 12.86
C LEU A 227 -4.08 1.94 13.40
N LEU A 228 -5.33 1.78 13.03
CA LEU A 228 -6.10 0.56 13.19
C LEU A 228 -6.06 -0.23 11.89
N TYR A 229 -5.90 -1.53 11.98
CA TYR A 229 -5.94 -2.44 10.84
C TYR A 229 -7.10 -3.42 10.99
N GLU A 230 -7.82 -3.61 9.90
CA GLU A 230 -8.97 -4.48 9.79
C GLU A 230 -8.85 -5.31 8.51
N GLU A 231 -8.80 -6.63 8.63
CA GLU A 231 -8.84 -7.54 7.50
C GLU A 231 -10.29 -7.91 7.17
N ARG A 232 -10.64 -7.87 5.88
CA ARG A 232 -11.94 -8.25 5.36
C ARG A 232 -11.77 -9.18 4.17
N VAL A 233 -12.20 -10.42 4.30
CA VAL A 233 -12.04 -11.44 3.26
C VAL A 233 -13.36 -11.62 2.51
N PRO A 234 -13.42 -11.29 1.22
CA PRO A 234 -14.60 -11.60 0.41
C PRO A 234 -14.70 -13.11 0.16
N GLU A 235 -15.82 -13.71 0.52
CA GLU A 235 -16.13 -15.09 0.16
C GLU A 235 -16.61 -15.18 -1.27
N LEU A 236 -15.93 -16.01 -2.06
CA LEU A 236 -16.21 -16.21 -3.46
C LEU A 236 -16.55 -17.68 -3.72
N THR A 237 -17.57 -17.92 -4.52
CA THR A 237 -17.83 -19.23 -5.11
C THR A 237 -17.37 -19.22 -6.55
N ILE A 238 -16.58 -20.21 -6.94
CA ILE A 238 -16.09 -20.38 -8.31
C ILE A 238 -16.62 -21.69 -8.83
N ASN A 239 -17.26 -21.66 -9.99
CA ASN A 239 -17.67 -22.87 -10.70
C ASN A 239 -16.46 -23.47 -11.43
N GLU A 240 -15.65 -24.27 -10.70
CA GLU A 240 -14.42 -24.86 -11.22
C GLU A 240 -14.63 -25.74 -12.44
N GLU A 241 -15.71 -26.51 -12.50
CA GLU A 241 -16.01 -27.35 -13.65
C GLU A 241 -16.29 -26.53 -14.91
N ALA A 242 -17.05 -25.45 -14.79
CA ALA A 242 -17.31 -24.55 -15.91
C ALA A 242 -16.06 -23.84 -16.39
N VAL A 243 -15.20 -23.40 -15.45
CA VAL A 243 -13.90 -22.78 -15.76
C VAL A 243 -12.97 -23.76 -16.47
N ASN A 244 -12.87 -25.00 -15.99
CA ASN A 244 -12.00 -26.02 -16.60
C ASN A 244 -12.48 -26.40 -18.00
N ARG A 245 -13.77 -26.67 -18.19
CA ARG A 245 -14.35 -26.97 -19.51
C ARG A 245 -14.13 -25.82 -20.49
N TRP A 246 -14.29 -24.58 -20.05
CA TRP A 246 -14.05 -23.43 -20.89
C TRP A 246 -12.56 -23.30 -21.26
N PHE A 247 -11.66 -23.51 -20.29
CA PHE A 247 -10.21 -23.47 -20.52
C PHE A 247 -9.77 -24.52 -21.55
N GLU A 248 -10.25 -25.75 -21.44
CA GLU A 248 -10.00 -26.83 -22.42
C GLU A 248 -10.46 -26.41 -23.83
N LYS A 249 -11.64 -25.79 -23.91
CA LYS A 249 -12.17 -25.33 -25.20
C LYS A 249 -11.30 -24.27 -25.85
N ILE A 250 -10.83 -23.26 -25.12
CA ILE A 250 -10.03 -22.18 -25.69
C ILE A 250 -8.59 -22.60 -25.99
N THR A 251 -8.09 -23.65 -25.34
CA THR A 251 -6.73 -24.16 -25.52
C THR A 251 -6.65 -25.33 -26.51
N ALA A 252 -7.75 -25.80 -27.06
CA ALA A 252 -7.80 -26.97 -27.94
C ALA A 252 -6.90 -26.87 -29.21
N GLY A 253 -6.54 -25.65 -29.63
CA GLY A 253 -5.65 -25.41 -30.77
C GLY A 253 -4.21 -24.97 -30.38
N LEU A 254 -3.88 -24.99 -29.08
CA LEU A 254 -2.60 -24.55 -28.59
C LEU A 254 -1.65 -25.73 -28.33
N SER A 255 -0.34 -25.49 -28.44
CA SER A 255 0.66 -26.45 -27.99
C SER A 255 0.60 -26.65 -26.46
N ALA A 256 1.15 -27.73 -25.94
CA ALA A 256 1.22 -27.98 -24.51
C ALA A 256 1.96 -26.85 -23.76
N ALA A 257 3.03 -26.28 -24.36
CA ALA A 257 3.78 -25.15 -23.81
C ALA A 257 2.94 -23.86 -23.78
N GLN A 258 2.20 -23.58 -24.84
CA GLN A 258 1.28 -22.43 -24.91
C GLN A 258 0.13 -22.55 -23.92
N SER A 259 -0.45 -23.74 -23.80
CA SER A 259 -1.52 -24.03 -22.81
C SER A 259 -0.99 -23.85 -21.38
N ALA A 260 0.22 -24.33 -21.09
CA ALA A 260 0.86 -24.14 -19.79
C ALA A 260 1.17 -22.64 -19.50
N ASP A 261 1.66 -21.90 -20.50
CA ASP A 261 1.92 -20.46 -20.39
C ASP A 261 0.63 -19.67 -20.14
N LEU A 262 -0.45 -19.98 -20.90
CA LEU A 262 -1.76 -19.36 -20.69
C LEU A 262 -2.35 -19.71 -19.32
N LYS A 263 -2.22 -20.98 -18.88
CA LYS A 263 -2.67 -21.41 -17.55
C LYS A 263 -1.91 -20.70 -16.43
N LYS A 264 -0.58 -20.51 -16.58
CA LYS A 264 0.24 -19.74 -15.64
C LYS A 264 -0.16 -18.27 -15.58
N LYS A 265 -0.43 -17.65 -16.71
CA LYS A 265 -0.91 -16.27 -16.81
C LYS A 265 -2.32 -16.10 -16.22
N PHE A 266 -3.20 -17.07 -16.45
CA PHE A 266 -4.54 -17.13 -15.89
C PHE A 266 -4.54 -17.41 -14.39
N ALA A 267 -3.72 -18.35 -13.91
CA ALA A 267 -3.59 -18.73 -12.49
C ALA A 267 -2.98 -17.63 -11.63
N ASN A 268 -2.38 -16.60 -12.20
CA ASN A 268 -2.15 -15.38 -11.47
C ASN A 268 -3.53 -14.88 -10.98
N LYS A 269 -3.75 -14.92 -9.66
CA LYS A 269 -5.02 -14.56 -8.97
C LYS A 269 -5.68 -13.24 -9.42
N ARG A 270 -5.02 -12.47 -10.28
CA ARG A 270 -5.47 -11.16 -10.80
C ARG A 270 -6.83 -11.20 -11.50
N ALA A 271 -7.11 -12.22 -12.31
CA ALA A 271 -8.39 -12.34 -13.01
C ALA A 271 -9.55 -12.48 -12.02
N ILE A 272 -9.39 -13.31 -10.99
CA ILE A 272 -10.40 -13.52 -9.92
C ILE A 272 -10.58 -12.25 -9.09
N TYR A 273 -9.50 -11.55 -8.77
CA TYR A 273 -9.57 -10.32 -8.00
C TYR A 273 -10.25 -9.17 -8.76
N GLY A 274 -10.21 -9.16 -10.11
CA GLY A 274 -10.90 -8.19 -10.95
C GLY A 274 -12.32 -8.61 -11.36
N ALA A 275 -12.86 -9.71 -10.83
CA ALA A 275 -14.21 -10.16 -11.15
C ALA A 275 -15.26 -9.12 -10.74
N ALA A 276 -16.20 -8.81 -11.62
CA ALA A 276 -17.23 -7.80 -11.42
C ALA A 276 -18.03 -8.05 -10.14
N ASN A 277 -18.50 -9.27 -9.93
CA ASN A 277 -19.28 -9.64 -8.74
C ASN A 277 -18.50 -9.54 -7.42
N ARG A 278 -17.18 -9.77 -7.47
CA ARG A 278 -16.32 -9.55 -6.30
C ARG A 278 -16.17 -8.05 -5.98
N ILE A 279 -15.95 -7.25 -7.02
CA ILE A 279 -15.83 -5.79 -6.87
C ILE A 279 -17.13 -5.20 -6.35
N GLU A 280 -18.28 -5.64 -6.86
CA GLU A 280 -19.60 -5.23 -6.40
C GLU A 280 -19.80 -5.54 -4.92
N LEU A 281 -19.51 -6.77 -4.49
CA LEU A 281 -19.61 -7.17 -3.08
C LEU A 281 -18.76 -6.28 -2.15
N ILE A 282 -17.51 -6.02 -2.54
CA ILE A 282 -16.60 -5.17 -1.76
C ILE A 282 -17.06 -3.71 -1.78
N ALA A 283 -17.57 -3.21 -2.91
CA ALA A 283 -18.08 -1.84 -3.01
C ALA A 283 -19.25 -1.61 -2.04
N TRP A 284 -20.17 -2.57 -1.93
CA TRP A 284 -21.24 -2.54 -0.95
C TRP A 284 -20.76 -2.55 0.49
N ASP A 285 -19.76 -3.40 0.78
CA ASP A 285 -19.13 -3.45 2.10
C ASP A 285 -18.42 -2.12 2.44
N ILE A 286 -17.64 -1.56 1.50
CA ILE A 286 -17.01 -0.23 1.67
C ILE A 286 -18.05 0.86 1.94
N ALA A 287 -19.11 0.90 1.13
CA ALA A 287 -20.16 1.92 1.27
C ALA A 287 -20.87 1.84 2.63
N SER A 288 -21.20 0.62 3.05
CA SER A 288 -21.83 0.36 4.37
C SER A 288 -20.88 0.73 5.51
N HIS A 289 -19.63 0.21 5.48
CA HIS A 289 -18.63 0.51 6.49
C HIS A 289 -18.36 2.02 6.59
N PHE A 290 -18.14 2.70 5.47
CA PHE A 290 -17.88 4.14 5.48
C PHE A 290 -19.07 4.94 5.99
N SER A 291 -20.28 4.61 5.53
CA SER A 291 -21.52 5.29 5.96
C SER A 291 -21.74 5.15 7.45
N GLU A 292 -21.57 3.94 7.99
CA GLU A 292 -21.88 3.65 9.39
C GLU A 292 -20.80 4.10 10.37
N ASN A 293 -19.53 3.90 10.03
CA ASN A 293 -18.44 4.12 10.97
C ASN A 293 -17.74 5.47 10.80
N ILE A 294 -17.84 6.10 9.64
CA ILE A 294 -17.13 7.35 9.33
C ILE A 294 -18.11 8.50 9.10
N LYS A 295 -19.06 8.35 8.16
CA LYS A 295 -19.94 9.43 7.74
C LYS A 295 -20.94 9.82 8.82
N LYS A 296 -21.50 8.85 9.56
CA LYS A 296 -22.43 9.08 10.67
C LYS A 296 -21.82 9.89 11.83
N LEU A 297 -20.51 9.96 11.95
CA LEU A 297 -19.85 10.80 12.95
C LEU A 297 -20.04 12.29 12.70
N GLY A 298 -20.40 12.72 11.50
CA GLY A 298 -20.63 14.12 11.16
C GLY A 298 -19.39 15.02 11.19
N LEU A 299 -18.18 14.43 11.22
CA LEU A 299 -16.90 15.12 11.37
C LEU A 299 -16.27 15.55 10.04
N GLY A 300 -16.96 15.31 8.90
CA GLY A 300 -16.44 15.59 7.56
C GLY A 300 -15.18 14.79 7.20
N LEU A 301 -15.04 13.59 7.79
CA LEU A 301 -13.93 12.66 7.50
C LEU A 301 -14.13 12.00 6.14
N LYS A 302 -13.03 11.63 5.50
CA LYS A 302 -12.97 11.14 4.12
C LYS A 302 -12.24 9.80 4.04
N GLY A 303 -12.38 9.11 2.90
CA GLY A 303 -11.70 7.83 2.68
C GLY A 303 -11.05 7.72 1.30
N GLN A 304 -10.20 6.72 1.16
CA GLN A 304 -9.51 6.41 -0.09
C GLN A 304 -9.62 4.91 -0.37
N VAL A 305 -9.89 4.54 -1.62
CA VAL A 305 -9.98 3.16 -2.10
C VAL A 305 -8.83 2.90 -3.07
N ALA A 306 -7.91 2.04 -2.68
CA ALA A 306 -6.76 1.65 -3.50
C ALA A 306 -7.08 0.37 -4.27
N VAL A 307 -7.12 0.46 -5.60
CA VAL A 307 -7.50 -0.64 -6.49
C VAL A 307 -6.37 -1.04 -7.44
N ALA A 308 -6.46 -2.24 -7.99
CA ALA A 308 -5.36 -2.83 -8.76
C ALA A 308 -5.25 -2.31 -10.19
N SER A 309 -6.33 -1.82 -10.80
CA SER A 309 -6.36 -1.39 -12.21
C SER A 309 -7.30 -0.21 -12.43
N LYS A 310 -7.16 0.45 -13.58
CA LYS A 310 -8.06 1.54 -14.02
C LYS A 310 -9.48 1.03 -14.27
N LEU A 311 -9.60 -0.18 -14.82
CA LEU A 311 -10.88 -0.82 -15.03
C LEU A 311 -11.58 -1.09 -13.69
N ASP A 312 -10.83 -1.62 -12.70
CA ASP A 312 -11.38 -1.83 -11.37
C ASP A 312 -11.86 -0.50 -10.77
N ALA A 313 -11.10 0.60 -10.95
CA ALA A 313 -11.52 1.92 -10.48
C ALA A 313 -12.87 2.35 -11.06
N VAL A 314 -13.06 2.16 -12.37
CA VAL A 314 -14.34 2.49 -13.04
C VAL A 314 -15.49 1.62 -12.52
N ARG A 315 -15.24 0.32 -12.32
CA ARG A 315 -16.23 -0.62 -11.75
C ARG A 315 -16.61 -0.24 -10.31
N TYR A 316 -15.61 0.01 -9.46
CA TYR A 316 -15.85 0.46 -8.09
C TYR A 316 -16.69 1.73 -8.03
N GLN A 317 -16.41 2.73 -8.87
CA GLN A 317 -17.21 3.95 -8.90
C GLN A 317 -18.68 3.64 -9.21
N GLY A 318 -18.93 2.85 -10.27
CA GLY A 318 -20.29 2.47 -10.64
C GLY A 318 -21.04 1.80 -9.49
N TYR A 319 -20.45 0.78 -8.87
CA TYR A 319 -21.10 0.07 -7.77
C TYR A 319 -21.25 0.93 -6.49
N LEU A 320 -20.28 1.77 -6.16
CA LEU A 320 -20.39 2.69 -5.03
C LEU A 320 -21.52 3.72 -5.24
N ASP A 321 -21.63 4.25 -6.46
CA ASP A 321 -22.70 5.21 -6.82
C ASP A 321 -24.09 4.53 -6.77
N ASP A 322 -24.18 3.26 -7.19
CA ASP A 322 -25.41 2.45 -7.14
C ASP A 322 -25.91 2.23 -5.69
N THR A 323 -25.04 2.26 -4.69
CA THR A 323 -25.45 2.13 -3.29
C THR A 323 -26.24 3.34 -2.78
N GLY A 324 -26.01 4.53 -3.33
CA GLY A 324 -26.54 5.79 -2.84
C GLY A 324 -26.09 6.20 -1.43
N LEU A 325 -25.21 5.42 -0.77
CA LEU A 325 -24.73 5.67 0.60
C LEU A 325 -23.57 6.65 0.64
N VAL A 326 -22.71 6.62 -0.36
CA VAL A 326 -21.47 7.41 -0.45
C VAL A 326 -21.34 8.06 -1.82
N SER A 327 -20.60 9.15 -1.88
CA SER A 327 -20.18 9.78 -3.14
C SER A 327 -18.71 9.47 -3.42
N SER A 328 -18.37 9.17 -4.66
CA SER A 328 -17.01 8.78 -5.03
C SER A 328 -16.46 9.56 -6.22
N ALA A 329 -15.13 9.65 -6.34
CA ALA A 329 -14.46 10.19 -7.50
C ALA A 329 -13.17 9.41 -7.79
N ILE A 330 -12.84 9.23 -9.07
CA ILE A 330 -11.65 8.51 -9.51
C ILE A 330 -10.51 9.48 -9.80
N VAL A 331 -9.31 9.15 -9.32
CA VAL A 331 -8.06 9.86 -9.68
C VAL A 331 -7.04 8.85 -10.18
N ILE A 332 -6.90 8.76 -11.50
CA ILE A 332 -6.01 7.83 -12.20
C ILE A 332 -5.16 8.57 -13.25
N SER A 333 -4.10 7.93 -13.75
CA SER A 333 -3.33 8.45 -14.87
C SER A 333 -4.09 8.29 -16.20
N ALA A 334 -3.65 9.03 -17.24
CA ALA A 334 -4.24 8.94 -18.58
C ALA A 334 -4.24 7.48 -19.11
N PRO A 335 -5.20 7.10 -19.97
CA PRO A 335 -5.30 5.73 -20.48
C PRO A 335 -4.05 5.24 -21.20
N ASP A 336 -3.31 6.12 -21.88
CA ASP A 336 -2.07 5.84 -22.62
C ASP A 336 -0.85 5.61 -21.71
N SER A 337 -0.94 5.90 -20.43
CA SER A 337 0.11 5.65 -19.45
C SER A 337 -0.17 4.41 -18.61
N ARG A 338 0.87 3.57 -18.41
CA ARG A 338 0.74 2.36 -17.58
C ARG A 338 0.72 2.72 -16.10
N GLU A 339 -0.28 2.18 -15.41
CA GLU A 339 -0.47 2.34 -13.97
C GLU A 339 -1.11 1.06 -13.42
N GLY A 340 -0.67 0.60 -12.25
CA GLY A 340 -1.21 -0.59 -11.60
C GLY A 340 -0.88 -1.88 -12.33
N ASN A 341 -1.81 -2.40 -13.11
CA ASN A 341 -1.61 -3.65 -13.85
C ASN A 341 -0.81 -3.42 -15.13
N ILE A 342 0.52 -3.63 -15.06
CA ILE A 342 1.44 -3.44 -16.19
C ILE A 342 1.40 -4.57 -17.23
N GLU A 343 0.73 -5.69 -16.96
CA GLU A 343 0.59 -6.80 -17.91
C GLU A 343 -0.57 -6.57 -18.89
N VAL A 344 -1.50 -5.68 -18.54
CA VAL A 344 -2.68 -5.35 -19.33
C VAL A 344 -2.52 -3.95 -19.92
N ASP A 345 -2.74 -3.81 -21.21
CA ASP A 345 -2.81 -2.51 -21.89
C ASP A 345 -4.23 -1.94 -21.76
N GLU A 346 -4.49 -1.23 -20.66
CA GLU A 346 -5.79 -0.63 -20.38
C GLU A 346 -6.13 0.57 -21.27
N SER A 347 -5.17 1.06 -22.06
CA SER A 347 -5.40 2.17 -22.99
C SER A 347 -6.45 1.85 -24.05
N LYS A 348 -6.65 0.58 -24.33
CA LYS A 348 -7.60 0.09 -25.35
C LYS A 348 -8.94 -0.39 -24.76
N LEU A 349 -9.11 -0.37 -23.45
CA LEU A 349 -10.36 -0.81 -22.83
C LEU A 349 -11.47 0.23 -23.03
N PRO A 350 -12.59 -0.16 -23.68
CA PRO A 350 -13.66 0.80 -23.99
C PRO A 350 -14.26 1.47 -22.76
N GLU A 351 -14.39 0.75 -21.64
CA GLU A 351 -14.96 1.27 -20.39
C GLU A 351 -14.10 2.39 -19.81
N VAL A 352 -12.77 2.16 -19.76
CA VAL A 352 -11.80 3.16 -19.24
C VAL A 352 -11.76 4.38 -20.16
N GLN A 353 -11.74 4.18 -21.48
CA GLN A 353 -11.75 5.29 -22.44
C GLN A 353 -13.06 6.09 -22.37
N LYS A 354 -14.20 5.41 -22.29
CA LYS A 354 -15.51 6.06 -22.18
C LYS A 354 -15.59 6.89 -20.93
N TRP A 355 -15.17 6.33 -19.78
CA TRP A 355 -15.14 7.05 -18.52
C TRP A 355 -14.22 8.26 -18.60
N TRP A 356 -12.99 8.09 -19.12
CA TRP A 356 -12.01 9.18 -19.25
C TRP A 356 -12.53 10.33 -20.10
N ASN A 357 -13.09 10.03 -21.27
CA ASN A 357 -13.61 11.04 -22.18
C ASN A 357 -14.81 11.79 -21.59
N ALA A 358 -15.64 11.11 -20.79
CA ALA A 358 -16.79 11.72 -20.15
C ALA A 358 -16.44 12.66 -18.98
N HIS A 359 -15.39 12.35 -18.21
CA HIS A 359 -15.10 13.04 -16.96
C HIS A 359 -13.83 13.91 -16.98
N VAL A 360 -12.78 13.48 -17.69
CA VAL A 360 -11.46 14.11 -17.70
C VAL A 360 -11.18 14.83 -19.02
N GLY A 361 -11.36 14.14 -20.16
CA GLY A 361 -11.06 14.67 -21.49
C GLY A 361 -9.60 15.09 -21.63
N ASN A 362 -9.38 16.31 -22.08
CA ASN A 362 -8.03 16.87 -22.32
C ASN A 362 -7.50 17.73 -21.14
N ASP A 363 -8.29 17.94 -20.08
CA ASP A 363 -7.93 18.79 -18.92
C ASP A 363 -7.76 17.94 -17.64
N GLN A 364 -6.78 17.06 -17.64
CA GLN A 364 -6.48 16.22 -16.50
C GLN A 364 -6.14 17.05 -15.24
N GLU A 365 -5.31 18.07 -15.37
CA GLU A 365 -4.91 18.90 -14.23
C GLU A 365 -6.09 19.66 -13.62
N GLY A 366 -6.96 20.21 -14.46
CA GLY A 366 -8.18 20.90 -14.02
C GLY A 366 -9.17 19.94 -13.34
N TYR A 367 -9.35 18.75 -13.91
CA TYR A 367 -10.19 17.72 -13.30
C TYR A 367 -9.67 17.32 -11.90
N GLU A 368 -8.39 16.95 -11.81
CA GLU A 368 -7.79 16.54 -10.54
C GLU A 368 -7.88 17.64 -9.49
N ARG A 369 -7.59 18.89 -9.87
CA ARG A 369 -7.71 20.01 -8.95
C ARG A 369 -9.11 20.16 -8.40
N ARG A 370 -10.15 20.10 -9.25
CA ARG A 370 -11.55 20.17 -8.81
C ARG A 370 -11.92 19.05 -7.85
N VAL A 371 -11.50 17.82 -8.16
CA VAL A 371 -11.75 16.65 -7.31
C VAL A 371 -11.05 16.79 -5.96
N LEU A 372 -9.78 17.18 -5.95
CA LEU A 372 -8.99 17.29 -4.72
C LEU A 372 -9.43 18.49 -3.86
N ASP A 373 -9.74 19.63 -4.47
CA ASP A 373 -10.28 20.78 -3.75
C ASP A 373 -11.68 20.46 -3.16
N GLY A 374 -12.49 19.71 -3.90
CA GLY A 374 -13.77 19.21 -3.42
C GLY A 374 -13.60 18.23 -2.26
N PHE A 375 -12.67 17.28 -2.36
CA PHE A 375 -12.38 16.29 -1.32
C PHE A 375 -11.88 16.94 -0.01
N ALA A 376 -11.08 17.98 -0.12
CA ALA A 376 -10.65 18.80 1.01
C ALA A 376 -11.78 19.67 1.60
N GLY A 377 -12.90 19.86 0.88
CA GLY A 377 -14.07 20.62 1.29
C GLY A 377 -15.20 19.75 1.88
N ASP A 378 -16.28 20.38 2.29
CA ASP A 378 -17.44 19.68 2.90
C ASP A 378 -18.43 19.12 1.86
N GLY A 379 -18.45 19.67 0.65
CA GLY A 379 -19.40 19.27 -0.42
C GLY A 379 -18.83 18.35 -1.49
N GLY A 380 -17.61 17.86 -1.33
CA GLY A 380 -16.93 17.00 -2.31
C GLY A 380 -17.11 15.50 -2.03
N PRO A 381 -16.48 14.63 -2.82
CA PRO A 381 -16.63 13.19 -2.71
C PRO A 381 -16.24 12.69 -1.31
N ASP A 382 -16.95 11.67 -0.84
CA ASP A 382 -16.66 10.96 0.41
C ASP A 382 -15.42 10.08 0.25
N LEU A 383 -15.28 9.44 -0.92
CA LEU A 383 -14.23 8.48 -1.24
C LEU A 383 -13.46 8.89 -2.50
N LEU A 384 -12.13 8.76 -2.47
CA LEU A 384 -11.28 8.81 -3.66
C LEU A 384 -10.87 7.40 -4.08
N ILE A 385 -11.15 7.03 -5.32
CA ILE A 385 -10.72 5.75 -5.91
C ILE A 385 -9.44 5.99 -6.69
N VAL A 386 -8.38 5.26 -6.35
CA VAL A 386 -7.03 5.47 -6.90
C VAL A 386 -6.37 4.14 -7.27
N VAL A 387 -5.50 4.18 -8.29
CA VAL A 387 -4.64 3.03 -8.62
C VAL A 387 -3.26 3.21 -8.00
N ASP A 388 -2.41 4.07 -8.53
CA ASP A 388 -1.10 4.40 -7.96
C ASP A 388 -0.99 5.88 -7.56
N ARG A 389 -1.75 6.74 -8.23
CA ARG A 389 -1.79 8.17 -7.91
C ARG A 389 -2.35 8.40 -6.51
N LEU A 390 -1.86 9.42 -5.84
CA LEU A 390 -2.26 9.81 -4.47
C LEU A 390 -1.95 8.78 -3.36
N LEU A 391 -1.53 7.54 -3.68
CA LEU A 391 -1.01 6.62 -2.66
C LEU A 391 0.30 7.13 -2.08
N THR A 392 0.93 8.08 -2.77
CA THR A 392 2.18 8.70 -2.34
C THR A 392 2.12 10.19 -2.61
N GLY A 393 2.63 11.01 -1.68
CA GLY A 393 2.69 12.47 -1.84
C GLY A 393 1.39 13.24 -1.56
N PHE A 394 0.26 12.57 -1.42
CA PHE A 394 -1.02 13.20 -1.08
C PHE A 394 -1.09 13.55 0.41
N ASP A 395 -1.51 14.77 0.71
CA ASP A 395 -1.59 15.29 2.07
C ASP A 395 -2.95 15.93 2.34
N GLU A 396 -3.89 15.11 2.84
CA GLU A 396 -5.21 15.54 3.26
C GLU A 396 -5.53 14.96 4.64
N PRO A 397 -5.55 15.79 5.69
CA PRO A 397 -5.82 15.33 7.06
C PRO A 397 -7.20 14.71 7.27
N ARG A 398 -8.19 15.04 6.44
CA ARG A 398 -9.53 14.43 6.47
C ARG A 398 -9.54 12.97 6.03
N ASN A 399 -8.53 12.54 5.25
CA ASN A 399 -8.40 11.16 4.78
C ASN A 399 -8.14 10.23 5.96
N THR A 400 -9.15 9.51 6.41
CA THR A 400 -9.16 8.74 7.67
C THR A 400 -9.11 7.25 7.44
N VAL A 401 -9.75 6.75 6.39
CA VAL A 401 -9.78 5.32 6.07
C VAL A 401 -9.17 5.05 4.70
N LEU A 402 -8.34 4.02 4.63
CA LEU A 402 -7.78 3.47 3.39
C LEU A 402 -8.30 2.04 3.21
N TYR A 403 -9.14 1.84 2.22
CA TYR A 403 -9.61 0.54 1.75
C TYR A 403 -8.61 0.00 0.73
N ILE A 404 -8.10 -1.20 0.96
CA ILE A 404 -7.01 -1.77 0.17
C ILE A 404 -7.51 -3.00 -0.59
N ASP A 405 -7.82 -2.84 -1.88
CA ASP A 405 -8.06 -3.94 -2.81
C ASP A 405 -6.97 -4.01 -3.89
N LYS A 406 -5.73 -3.93 -3.44
CA LYS A 406 -4.54 -3.92 -4.28
C LYS A 406 -3.39 -4.66 -3.58
N PRO A 407 -2.57 -5.44 -4.32
CA PRO A 407 -1.37 -6.02 -3.73
C PRO A 407 -0.34 -4.92 -3.46
N LEU A 408 -0.22 -4.52 -2.21
CA LEU A 408 0.79 -3.57 -1.74
C LEU A 408 1.90 -4.33 -1.02
N LYS A 409 3.15 -4.01 -1.35
CA LYS A 409 4.33 -4.67 -0.76
C LYS A 409 5.27 -3.65 -0.15
N GLU A 410 5.90 -4.04 0.96
CA GLU A 410 7.01 -3.33 1.61
C GLU A 410 6.80 -1.80 1.65
N HIS A 411 7.59 -1.13 0.89
CA HIS A 411 7.70 0.31 0.80
C HIS A 411 6.43 1.03 0.35
N ASN A 412 5.77 0.50 -0.71
CA ASN A 412 4.52 1.07 -1.21
C ASN A 412 3.40 0.95 -0.18
N LEU A 413 3.40 -0.14 0.60
CA LEU A 413 2.46 -0.32 1.69
C LEU A 413 2.63 0.76 2.77
N ILE A 414 3.86 0.95 3.28
CA ILE A 414 4.13 1.98 4.30
C ILE A 414 3.79 3.39 3.81
N GLN A 415 3.99 3.67 2.53
CA GLN A 415 3.63 4.97 1.96
C GLN A 415 2.13 5.18 1.81
N ALA A 416 1.40 4.13 1.44
CA ALA A 416 -0.06 4.19 1.32
C ALA A 416 -0.71 4.37 2.69
N ILE A 417 -0.28 3.62 3.70
CA ILE A 417 -0.80 3.75 5.06
C ILE A 417 -0.53 5.12 5.67
N ALA A 418 0.59 5.75 5.31
CA ALA A 418 0.91 7.09 5.76
C ALA A 418 -0.02 8.19 5.19
N ARG A 419 -0.99 7.83 4.33
CA ARG A 419 -2.03 8.77 3.85
C ARG A 419 -3.14 8.97 4.88
N VAL A 420 -3.38 7.99 5.74
CA VAL A 420 -4.46 8.03 6.73
C VAL A 420 -3.99 8.28 8.16
N ASN A 421 -2.70 8.41 8.41
CA ASN A 421 -2.17 8.70 9.75
C ASN A 421 -1.94 10.20 10.04
N ARG A 422 -2.50 11.11 9.24
CA ARG A 422 -2.39 12.55 9.46
C ARG A 422 -3.26 12.98 10.64
N LEU A 423 -2.73 13.87 11.47
CA LEU A 423 -3.48 14.44 12.58
C LEU A 423 -4.54 15.44 12.10
N ARG A 424 -5.66 15.41 12.77
CA ARG A 424 -6.69 16.44 12.72
C ARG A 424 -7.44 16.44 14.06
N GLU A 425 -7.91 17.58 14.52
CA GLU A 425 -8.58 17.75 15.82
C GLU A 425 -9.72 16.74 16.04
N ALA A 426 -10.49 16.46 15.00
CA ALA A 426 -11.61 15.51 15.04
C ALA A 426 -11.20 14.05 14.71
N LYS A 427 -9.90 13.77 14.42
CA LYS A 427 -9.44 12.48 13.98
C LYS A 427 -8.38 11.95 14.94
N ARG A 428 -8.68 10.88 15.63
CA ARG A 428 -7.79 10.28 16.64
C ARG A 428 -6.94 9.14 16.08
N TYR A 429 -7.37 8.47 15.03
CA TYR A 429 -6.68 7.35 14.38
C TYR A 429 -6.97 7.30 12.89
N GLY A 430 -6.11 6.64 12.14
CA GLY A 430 -6.37 6.21 10.77
C GLY A 430 -6.82 4.75 10.74
N ILE A 431 -7.61 4.37 9.74
CA ILE A 431 -8.12 3.01 9.58
C ILE A 431 -7.60 2.43 8.26
N LEU A 432 -7.10 1.20 8.33
CA LEU A 432 -6.75 0.40 7.17
C LEU A 432 -7.74 -0.76 7.07
N VAL A 433 -8.48 -0.85 5.98
CA VAL A 433 -9.39 -1.95 5.69
C VAL A 433 -8.83 -2.73 4.50
N ASP A 434 -8.50 -3.99 4.72
CA ASP A 434 -7.75 -4.81 3.78
C ASP A 434 -8.58 -5.97 3.23
N TYR A 435 -8.77 -5.98 1.90
CA TYR A 435 -9.47 -7.04 1.16
C TYR A 435 -8.51 -8.03 0.45
N ARG A 436 -7.21 -7.97 0.74
CA ARG A 436 -6.15 -8.76 0.06
C ARG A 436 -5.36 -9.67 0.98
N GLY A 437 -5.53 -9.53 2.30
CA GLY A 437 -4.77 -10.32 3.28
C GLY A 437 -3.30 -9.92 3.31
N ILE A 438 -3.00 -8.61 3.36
CA ILE A 438 -1.61 -8.10 3.37
C ILE A 438 -1.02 -8.00 4.79
N LEU A 439 -1.68 -8.56 5.80
CA LEU A 439 -1.25 -8.48 7.20
C LEU A 439 0.18 -8.99 7.41
N LYS A 440 0.56 -10.08 6.75
CA LYS A 440 1.93 -10.64 6.84
C LYS A 440 2.97 -9.69 6.27
N GLU A 441 2.67 -9.04 5.14
CA GLU A 441 3.52 -8.03 4.53
C GLU A 441 3.65 -6.80 5.41
N LEU A 442 2.55 -6.38 6.06
CA LEU A 442 2.53 -5.28 6.99
C LEU A 442 3.37 -5.58 8.23
N ASP A 443 3.17 -6.73 8.87
CA ASP A 443 3.92 -7.16 10.05
C ASP A 443 5.42 -7.28 9.73
N THR A 444 5.78 -7.87 8.59
CA THR A 444 7.16 -7.97 8.12
C THR A 444 7.77 -6.58 7.88
N ALA A 445 7.05 -5.67 7.25
CA ALA A 445 7.51 -4.32 7.00
C ALA A 445 7.71 -3.55 8.32
N VAL A 446 6.76 -3.60 9.25
CA VAL A 446 6.84 -2.93 10.55
C VAL A 446 8.00 -3.48 11.38
N LYS A 447 8.15 -4.81 11.51
CA LYS A 447 9.26 -5.44 12.23
C LYS A 447 10.62 -5.07 11.66
N ALA A 448 10.75 -5.07 10.33
CA ALA A 448 12.00 -4.68 9.68
C ALA A 448 12.35 -3.20 9.94
N TYR A 449 11.36 -2.33 10.14
CA TYR A 449 11.58 -0.93 10.55
C TYR A 449 12.05 -0.83 12.01
N GLN A 450 11.46 -1.60 12.92
CA GLN A 450 11.86 -1.65 14.32
C GLN A 450 13.29 -2.20 14.47
N ASP A 451 13.63 -3.26 13.76
CA ASP A 451 14.98 -3.82 13.74
C ASP A 451 16.02 -2.81 13.24
N LEU A 452 15.69 -2.02 12.23
CA LEU A 452 16.60 -0.99 11.73
C LEU A 452 16.79 0.14 12.74
N GLU A 453 15.74 0.52 13.48
CA GLU A 453 15.85 1.51 14.57
C GLU A 453 16.81 1.03 15.66
N ALA A 454 16.66 -0.20 16.14
CA ALA A 454 17.53 -0.79 17.16
C ALA A 454 19.00 -0.84 16.70
N ARG A 455 19.24 -1.09 15.44
CA ARG A 455 20.59 -1.15 14.83
C ARG A 455 21.21 0.23 14.59
N THR A 456 20.42 1.27 14.29
CA THR A 456 20.93 2.62 14.03
C THR A 456 21.29 3.38 15.31
N GLN A 457 20.68 3.06 16.43
CA GLN A 457 21.06 3.60 17.74
C GLN A 457 22.39 3.04 18.26
N GLY A 458 22.82 1.87 17.77
CA GLY A 458 24.08 1.21 18.14
C GLY A 458 25.29 1.56 17.29
N GLY A 459 25.16 2.40 16.26
CA GLY A 459 26.26 2.76 15.35
C GLY A 459 26.65 1.62 14.39
N TYR A 460 26.33 1.77 13.11
CA TYR A 460 26.84 0.87 12.07
C TYR A 460 28.34 1.09 11.86
N ASP A 461 29.14 0.05 12.00
CA ASP A 461 30.53 0.10 11.59
C ASP A 461 30.61 -0.02 10.05
N LEU A 462 31.15 1.02 9.42
CA LEU A 462 31.31 1.11 7.96
C LEU A 462 32.18 -0.01 7.36
N ALA A 463 32.97 -0.70 8.20
CA ALA A 463 33.89 -1.76 7.79
C ALA A 463 33.20 -3.02 7.27
N ASP A 464 32.00 -3.37 7.78
CA ASP A 464 31.24 -4.56 7.36
C ASP A 464 30.58 -4.39 5.98
N ILE A 465 30.36 -3.15 5.57
CA ILE A 465 29.71 -2.82 4.26
C ILE A 465 30.75 -2.78 3.14
N ASP A 466 31.99 -2.41 3.43
CA ASP A 466 33.06 -2.25 2.45
C ASP A 466 33.51 -3.60 1.82
N GLY A 467 33.41 -4.69 2.58
CA GLY A 467 33.69 -6.04 2.09
C GLY A 467 32.69 -6.56 1.04
N LEU A 468 31.41 -6.24 1.22
CA LEU A 468 30.34 -6.57 0.26
C LEU A 468 30.42 -5.72 -1.01
N TYR A 469 30.89 -4.48 -0.90
CA TYR A 469 30.97 -3.54 -2.02
C TYR A 469 32.09 -3.89 -3.01
N ARG A 470 33.18 -4.43 -2.55
CA ARG A 470 34.31 -4.85 -3.41
C ARG A 470 33.96 -6.02 -4.33
N GLN A 471 33.06 -6.90 -3.92
CA GLN A 471 32.64 -8.06 -4.75
C GLN A 471 31.75 -7.65 -5.93
N PHE A 472 30.90 -6.63 -5.78
CA PHE A 472 29.99 -6.16 -6.84
C PHE A 472 30.63 -5.18 -7.83
N SER A 473 31.73 -4.54 -7.48
CA SER A 473 32.36 -3.48 -8.29
C SER A 473 33.13 -3.98 -9.53
N SER A 474 33.34 -5.30 -9.70
CA SER A 474 34.09 -5.85 -10.81
C SER A 474 33.26 -6.63 -11.84
N GLU A 475 32.01 -6.97 -11.54
CA GLU A 475 31.16 -7.78 -12.45
C GLU A 475 30.87 -7.09 -13.78
N TYR A 476 30.75 -5.74 -13.80
CA TYR A 476 30.54 -5.01 -15.03
C TYR A 476 31.68 -5.18 -16.06
N LYS A 477 32.88 -5.59 -15.62
CA LYS A 477 34.01 -5.90 -16.52
C LYS A 477 33.73 -7.08 -17.44
N GLN A 478 32.74 -7.92 -17.10
CA GLN A 478 32.30 -9.05 -17.93
C GLN A 478 31.39 -8.59 -19.08
N LEU A 479 30.85 -7.37 -19.06
CA LEU A 479 29.92 -6.88 -20.10
C LEU A 479 30.43 -7.06 -21.54
N PRO A 480 31.70 -6.72 -21.88
CA PRO A 480 32.17 -6.93 -23.24
C PRO A 480 32.18 -8.41 -23.66
N GLY A 481 32.56 -9.32 -22.77
CA GLY A 481 32.53 -10.76 -22.99
C GLY A 481 31.09 -11.28 -23.18
N LEU A 482 30.21 -10.97 -22.23
CA LEU A 482 28.78 -11.36 -22.29
C LEU A 482 28.07 -10.82 -23.53
N HIS A 483 28.41 -9.61 -23.95
CA HIS A 483 27.88 -9.02 -25.18
C HIS A 483 28.43 -9.73 -26.42
N HIS A 484 29.70 -10.08 -26.41
CA HIS A 484 30.34 -10.87 -27.49
C HIS A 484 29.71 -12.26 -27.59
N ASP A 485 29.54 -12.96 -26.47
CA ASP A 485 28.93 -14.30 -26.40
C ASP A 485 27.48 -14.27 -26.95
N LEU A 486 26.71 -13.22 -26.62
CA LEU A 486 25.38 -13.05 -27.14
C LEU A 486 25.38 -12.88 -28.67
N TRP A 487 26.30 -12.08 -29.23
CA TRP A 487 26.45 -11.91 -30.67
C TRP A 487 27.01 -13.12 -31.37
N ALA A 488 27.82 -13.93 -30.70
CA ALA A 488 28.42 -15.16 -31.28
C ALA A 488 27.37 -16.20 -31.68
N ILE A 489 26.21 -16.22 -30.99
CA ILE A 489 25.08 -17.08 -31.33
C ILE A 489 24.54 -16.76 -32.73
N PHE A 490 24.66 -15.51 -33.15
CA PHE A 490 24.18 -15.00 -34.45
C PHE A 490 25.32 -14.75 -35.44
N ALA A 491 26.44 -15.51 -35.33
CA ALA A 491 27.59 -15.35 -36.20
C ALA A 491 27.26 -15.60 -37.69
N GLU A 492 26.25 -16.42 -37.99
CA GLU A 492 25.79 -16.72 -39.33
C GLU A 492 24.95 -15.57 -39.98
N VAL A 493 24.51 -14.59 -39.18
CA VAL A 493 23.71 -13.44 -39.64
C VAL A 493 24.60 -12.44 -40.39
N LYS A 494 24.44 -12.36 -41.69
CA LYS A 494 25.26 -11.47 -42.57
C LYS A 494 24.75 -10.04 -42.56
N ASN A 495 23.42 -9.86 -42.55
CA ASN A 495 22.76 -8.55 -42.55
C ASN A 495 22.12 -8.31 -41.18
N ARG A 496 22.75 -7.53 -40.33
CA ARG A 496 22.25 -7.21 -38.97
C ARG A 496 20.95 -6.41 -38.92
N ARG A 497 20.48 -5.88 -40.05
CA ARG A 497 19.18 -5.17 -40.13
C ARG A 497 18.05 -6.07 -40.57
N ASP A 498 18.35 -7.29 -40.98
CA ASP A 498 17.38 -8.24 -41.48
C ASP A 498 16.92 -9.18 -40.36
N LEU A 499 15.75 -8.91 -39.80
CA LEU A 499 15.15 -9.68 -38.71
C LEU A 499 14.92 -11.15 -39.07
N GLU A 500 14.62 -11.43 -40.35
CA GLU A 500 14.33 -12.80 -40.81
C GLU A 500 15.59 -13.70 -40.70
N GLN A 501 16.78 -13.16 -40.91
CA GLN A 501 18.00 -13.94 -40.68
C GLN A 501 18.18 -14.41 -39.24
N TYR A 502 17.84 -13.56 -38.27
CA TYR A 502 17.85 -13.94 -36.83
C TYR A 502 16.76 -14.96 -36.50
N ARG A 503 15.56 -14.78 -37.07
CA ARG A 503 14.48 -15.75 -36.89
C ARG A 503 14.89 -17.11 -37.46
N HIS A 504 15.54 -17.14 -38.59
CA HIS A 504 16.02 -18.38 -39.22
C HIS A 504 17.01 -19.18 -38.34
N VAL A 505 17.83 -18.49 -37.55
CA VAL A 505 18.72 -19.14 -36.56
C VAL A 505 17.92 -19.76 -35.41
N LEU A 506 16.80 -19.16 -35.00
CA LEU A 506 16.04 -19.54 -33.82
C LEU A 506 14.79 -20.37 -34.11
N MET A 507 14.28 -20.35 -35.36
CA MET A 507 13.09 -21.10 -35.74
C MET A 507 13.24 -22.60 -35.49
N PRO A 508 12.23 -23.27 -34.94
CA PRO A 508 12.21 -24.73 -34.77
C PRO A 508 12.56 -25.47 -36.09
N LYS A 509 13.45 -26.43 -35.99
CA LYS A 509 13.80 -27.32 -37.09
C LYS A 509 13.78 -28.75 -36.60
N TYR A 510 12.76 -29.50 -36.99
CA TYR A 510 12.52 -30.84 -36.53
C TYR A 510 13.37 -31.86 -37.28
N ALA A 511 13.93 -32.82 -36.55
CA ALA A 511 14.56 -34.04 -37.08
C ALA A 511 14.02 -35.23 -36.30
N GLU A 512 14.17 -36.44 -36.84
CA GLU A 512 13.84 -37.68 -36.14
C GLU A 512 15.13 -38.29 -35.56
N ASP A 513 15.06 -38.80 -34.34
CA ASP A 513 16.11 -39.60 -33.73
C ASP A 513 16.13 -41.07 -34.22
N GLU A 514 17.08 -41.86 -33.70
CA GLU A 514 17.20 -43.27 -34.07
C GLU A 514 15.98 -44.13 -33.64
N GLU A 515 15.17 -43.60 -32.74
CA GLU A 515 13.92 -44.23 -32.24
C GLU A 515 12.68 -43.70 -32.95
N GLY A 516 12.83 -42.79 -33.95
CA GLY A 516 11.75 -42.22 -34.72
C GLY A 516 10.96 -41.15 -33.98
N GLN A 517 11.54 -40.57 -32.87
CA GLN A 517 10.94 -39.47 -32.15
C GLN A 517 11.38 -38.13 -32.77
N SER A 518 10.42 -37.26 -33.04
CA SER A 518 10.67 -35.93 -33.57
C SER A 518 11.21 -35.00 -32.49
N TYR A 519 12.35 -34.39 -32.68
CA TYR A 519 12.92 -33.40 -31.79
C TYR A 519 13.36 -32.13 -32.53
N ASP A 520 13.37 -31.01 -31.82
CA ASP A 520 13.78 -29.72 -32.36
C ASP A 520 15.28 -29.49 -32.20
N THR A 521 16.00 -29.56 -33.34
CA THR A 521 17.43 -29.35 -33.40
C THR A 521 17.91 -27.95 -33.00
N ARG A 522 16.99 -26.96 -33.03
CA ARG A 522 17.27 -25.57 -32.65
C ARG A 522 16.88 -25.23 -31.21
N GLN A 523 16.30 -26.15 -30.46
CA GLN A 523 15.94 -25.95 -29.07
C GLN A 523 17.13 -25.43 -28.23
N LYS A 524 18.25 -26.13 -28.32
CA LYS A 524 19.47 -25.73 -27.60
C LYS A 524 19.97 -24.33 -27.98
N VAL A 525 19.87 -23.94 -29.24
CA VAL A 525 20.31 -22.62 -29.69
C VAL A 525 19.41 -21.53 -29.06
N ARG A 526 18.11 -21.78 -28.95
CA ARG A 526 17.19 -20.85 -28.26
C ARG A 526 17.47 -20.77 -26.76
N ASP A 527 17.71 -21.92 -26.12
CA ASP A 527 18.01 -21.96 -24.68
C ASP A 527 19.32 -21.22 -24.37
N ASP A 528 20.34 -21.42 -25.17
CA ASP A 528 21.63 -20.72 -25.07
C ASP A 528 21.46 -19.21 -25.29
N PHE A 529 20.66 -18.81 -26.27
CA PHE A 529 20.29 -17.41 -26.52
C PHE A 529 19.57 -16.77 -25.32
N TYR A 530 18.55 -17.46 -24.78
CA TYR A 530 17.78 -16.94 -23.63
C TYR A 530 18.64 -16.79 -22.38
N ALA A 531 19.55 -17.75 -22.17
CA ALA A 531 20.48 -17.72 -21.06
C ALA A 531 21.52 -16.59 -21.21
N ALA A 532 22.13 -16.45 -22.40
CA ALA A 532 23.09 -15.39 -22.69
C ALA A 532 22.48 -13.99 -22.58
N LEU A 533 21.28 -13.79 -23.12
CA LEU A 533 20.55 -12.54 -23.04
C LEU A 533 20.21 -12.18 -21.57
N THR A 534 19.82 -13.16 -20.77
CA THR A 534 19.50 -12.95 -19.36
C THR A 534 20.75 -12.55 -18.57
N LYS A 535 21.87 -13.24 -18.76
CA LYS A 535 23.15 -12.90 -18.13
C LYS A 535 23.63 -11.50 -18.50
N PHE A 536 23.60 -11.16 -19.80
CA PHE A 536 23.97 -9.84 -20.29
C PHE A 536 23.09 -8.74 -19.70
N GLY A 537 21.75 -8.95 -19.70
CA GLY A 537 20.78 -7.98 -19.17
C GLY A 537 20.97 -7.72 -17.68
N LEU A 538 21.16 -8.77 -16.87
CA LEU A 538 21.42 -8.66 -15.43
C LEU A 538 22.75 -7.94 -15.14
N CYS A 539 23.82 -8.31 -15.87
CA CYS A 539 25.10 -7.65 -15.72
C CYS A 539 25.04 -6.17 -16.11
N LEU A 540 24.36 -5.81 -17.20
CA LEU A 540 24.18 -4.42 -17.62
C LEU A 540 23.35 -3.65 -16.58
N GLN A 541 22.29 -4.23 -16.04
CA GLN A 541 21.49 -3.61 -14.98
C GLN A 541 22.34 -3.33 -13.74
N THR A 542 23.18 -4.27 -13.32
CA THR A 542 24.10 -4.12 -12.20
C THR A 542 25.14 -3.04 -12.47
N ALA A 543 25.73 -3.02 -13.69
CA ALA A 543 26.68 -2.01 -14.12
C ALA A 543 26.08 -0.60 -14.07
N LEU A 544 24.87 -0.42 -14.57
CA LEU A 544 24.16 0.87 -14.57
C LEU A 544 23.87 1.41 -13.16
N ALA A 545 23.89 0.56 -12.16
CA ALA A 545 23.76 0.94 -10.76
C ALA A 545 25.10 1.12 -10.03
N SER A 546 26.23 0.93 -10.71
CA SER A 546 27.56 0.95 -10.11
C SER A 546 28.33 2.22 -10.44
N ARG A 547 28.83 2.92 -9.40
CA ARG A 547 29.69 4.11 -9.55
C ARG A 547 30.98 3.78 -10.29
N SER A 548 31.65 2.67 -9.96
CA SER A 548 32.90 2.22 -10.57
C SER A 548 32.77 1.99 -12.08
N PHE A 549 31.59 1.62 -12.59
CA PHE A 549 31.34 1.51 -14.02
C PHE A 549 31.44 2.86 -14.73
N TYR A 550 30.92 3.94 -14.14
CA TYR A 550 30.98 5.29 -14.73
C TYR A 550 32.33 5.98 -14.56
N GLU A 551 33.12 5.54 -13.58
CA GLU A 551 34.49 6.01 -13.36
C GLU A 551 35.51 5.28 -14.26
N ASP A 552 35.15 4.13 -14.80
CA ASP A 552 36.00 3.35 -15.69
C ASP A 552 35.97 3.93 -17.10
N HIS A 553 37.04 4.62 -17.47
CA HIS A 553 37.20 5.27 -18.76
C HIS A 553 37.29 4.30 -19.96
N THR A 554 37.36 3.00 -19.72
CA THR A 554 37.34 1.98 -20.80
C THR A 554 35.95 1.83 -21.43
N PHE A 555 34.89 2.35 -20.78
CA PHE A 555 33.53 2.27 -21.24
C PHE A 555 33.01 3.66 -21.68
N SER A 556 32.83 3.85 -22.99
CA SER A 556 32.30 5.10 -23.53
C SER A 556 30.77 5.12 -23.53
N GLU A 557 30.19 6.35 -23.52
CA GLU A 557 28.74 6.54 -23.68
C GLU A 557 28.19 5.95 -24.98
N VAL A 558 28.97 5.95 -26.05
CA VAL A 558 28.59 5.32 -27.32
C VAL A 558 28.44 3.81 -27.15
N ARG A 559 29.39 3.18 -26.47
CA ARG A 559 29.35 1.74 -26.21
C ARG A 559 28.17 1.36 -25.32
N LEU A 560 27.88 2.18 -24.31
CA LEU A 560 26.72 1.99 -23.45
C LEU A 560 25.40 2.14 -24.22
N ALA A 561 25.32 3.11 -25.12
CA ALA A 561 24.14 3.29 -25.98
C ALA A 561 23.91 2.04 -26.88
N THR A 562 24.97 1.51 -27.48
CA THR A 562 24.92 0.28 -28.27
C THR A 562 24.42 -0.91 -27.43
N TRP A 563 24.97 -1.12 -26.23
CA TRP A 563 24.54 -2.21 -25.36
C TRP A 563 23.05 -2.12 -24.96
N LYS A 564 22.55 -0.91 -24.73
CA LYS A 564 21.13 -0.70 -24.43
C LYS A 564 20.24 -0.93 -25.65
N GLU A 565 20.69 -0.55 -26.82
CA GLU A 565 19.98 -0.79 -28.08
C GLU A 565 19.94 -2.29 -28.39
N ASP A 566 21.08 -2.97 -28.30
CA ASP A 566 21.18 -4.42 -28.50
C ASP A 566 20.35 -5.20 -27.48
N LEU A 567 20.35 -4.79 -26.20
CA LEU A 567 19.50 -5.43 -25.19
C LEU A 567 18.00 -5.32 -25.55
N ARG A 568 17.54 -4.17 -26.04
CA ARG A 568 16.18 -3.98 -26.50
C ARG A 568 15.87 -4.86 -27.71
N PHE A 569 16.77 -4.84 -28.69
CA PHE A 569 16.62 -5.64 -29.90
C PHE A 569 16.52 -7.14 -29.56
N PHE A 570 17.47 -7.69 -28.81
CA PHE A 570 17.45 -9.09 -28.44
C PHE A 570 16.30 -9.47 -27.48
N THR A 571 15.82 -8.55 -26.67
CA THR A 571 14.61 -8.77 -25.85
C THR A 571 13.38 -8.94 -26.75
N SER A 572 13.23 -8.11 -27.76
CA SER A 572 12.16 -8.23 -28.76
C SER A 572 12.31 -9.51 -29.59
N LEU A 573 13.52 -9.83 -30.02
CA LEU A 573 13.82 -11.06 -30.74
C LEU A 573 13.50 -12.32 -29.94
N ARG A 574 13.79 -12.34 -28.62
CA ARG A 574 13.41 -13.44 -27.72
C ARG A 574 11.90 -13.63 -27.68
N GLN A 575 11.15 -12.54 -27.68
CA GLN A 575 9.69 -12.60 -27.67
C GLN A 575 9.15 -13.22 -28.96
N ILE A 576 9.70 -12.81 -30.11
CA ILE A 576 9.36 -13.38 -31.43
C ILE A 576 9.76 -14.88 -31.48
N ALA A 577 10.99 -15.23 -31.08
CA ALA A 577 11.46 -16.61 -31.09
C ALA A 577 10.58 -17.55 -30.24
N ARG A 578 10.11 -17.09 -29.09
CA ARG A 578 9.17 -17.83 -28.24
C ARG A 578 7.79 -18.01 -28.88
N GLN A 579 7.32 -17.04 -29.66
CA GLN A 579 6.09 -17.16 -30.43
C GLN A 579 6.27 -18.13 -31.61
N ASP A 580 7.35 -18.00 -32.38
CA ASP A 580 7.67 -18.87 -33.51
C ASP A 580 7.86 -20.34 -33.08
N ALA A 581 8.42 -20.55 -31.89
CA ALA A 581 8.59 -21.88 -31.30
C ALA A 581 7.35 -22.41 -30.58
N LEU A 582 6.24 -21.68 -30.59
CA LEU A 582 5.03 -22.02 -29.84
C LEU A 582 5.26 -22.23 -28.34
N GLU A 583 6.22 -21.53 -27.75
CA GLU A 583 6.56 -21.59 -26.34
C GLU A 583 5.74 -20.61 -25.49
N THR A 584 5.13 -19.62 -26.13
CA THR A 584 4.32 -18.59 -25.46
C THR A 584 3.09 -18.24 -26.27
N VAL A 585 2.10 -17.68 -25.63
CA VAL A 585 0.87 -17.20 -26.24
C VAL A 585 0.71 -15.70 -25.98
N ASP A 586 0.16 -14.98 -26.96
CA ASP A 586 -0.27 -13.61 -26.75
C ASP A 586 -1.53 -13.60 -25.89
N TYR A 587 -1.36 -13.25 -24.61
CA TYR A 587 -2.44 -13.22 -23.64
C TYR A 587 -3.55 -12.22 -24.03
N SER A 588 -3.20 -11.14 -24.70
CA SER A 588 -4.17 -10.08 -25.08
C SER A 588 -5.31 -10.61 -25.98
N VAL A 589 -5.04 -11.64 -26.77
CA VAL A 589 -6.06 -12.30 -27.63
C VAL A 589 -7.13 -13.01 -26.77
N TYR A 590 -6.75 -13.52 -25.60
CA TYR A 590 -7.63 -14.27 -24.71
C TYR A 590 -8.20 -13.45 -23.57
N GLU A 591 -7.65 -12.27 -23.33
CA GLU A 591 -7.94 -11.45 -22.14
C GLU A 591 -9.43 -11.12 -21.99
N GLU A 592 -10.07 -10.66 -23.06
CA GLU A 592 -11.51 -10.33 -23.02
C GLU A 592 -12.38 -11.57 -22.77
N GLN A 593 -12.02 -12.70 -23.38
CA GLN A 593 -12.74 -13.96 -23.15
C GLN A 593 -12.55 -14.47 -21.73
N ILE A 594 -11.34 -14.37 -21.19
CA ILE A 594 -11.02 -14.73 -19.81
C ILE A 594 -11.83 -13.86 -18.85
N ARG A 595 -11.87 -12.56 -19.07
CA ARG A 595 -12.61 -11.61 -18.22
C ARG A 595 -14.09 -11.93 -18.20
N ARG A 596 -14.72 -12.10 -19.38
CA ARG A 596 -16.15 -12.47 -19.48
C ARG A 596 -16.46 -13.79 -18.79
N MET A 597 -15.55 -14.76 -18.88
CA MET A 597 -15.73 -16.04 -18.21
C MET A 597 -15.64 -15.89 -16.69
N VAL A 598 -14.63 -15.15 -16.20
CA VAL A 598 -14.43 -14.89 -14.76
C VAL A 598 -15.62 -14.12 -14.19
N ASP A 599 -16.06 -13.05 -14.85
CA ASP A 599 -17.23 -12.26 -14.43
C ASP A 599 -18.51 -13.12 -14.33
N LYS A 600 -18.63 -14.15 -15.17
CA LYS A 600 -19.78 -15.07 -15.17
C LYS A 600 -19.69 -16.19 -14.14
N GLN A 601 -18.49 -16.67 -13.80
CA GLN A 601 -18.30 -17.90 -13.00
C GLN A 601 -17.81 -17.61 -11.57
N VAL A 602 -17.46 -16.37 -11.26
CA VAL A 602 -17.08 -15.95 -9.89
C VAL A 602 -18.25 -15.20 -9.28
N ILE A 603 -18.76 -15.71 -8.19
CA ILE A 603 -19.89 -15.12 -7.45
C ILE A 603 -19.41 -14.75 -6.06
N GLY A 604 -19.63 -13.49 -5.68
CA GLY A 604 -19.42 -13.02 -4.32
C GLY A 604 -20.57 -13.48 -3.40
N LYS A 605 -20.27 -13.99 -2.23
CA LYS A 605 -21.25 -14.36 -1.23
C LYS A 605 -21.36 -13.31 -0.12
N GLU A 606 -20.29 -13.10 0.57
CA GLU A 606 -20.20 -12.15 1.69
C GLU A 606 -18.76 -11.70 1.91
N VAL A 607 -18.58 -10.66 2.72
CA VAL A 607 -17.27 -10.24 3.22
C VAL A 607 -17.15 -10.67 4.66
N ARG A 608 -16.15 -11.48 4.99
CA ARG A 608 -15.87 -11.95 6.36
C ARG A 608 -14.68 -11.22 6.96
N GLU A 609 -14.76 -11.06 8.27
CA GLU A 609 -13.65 -10.56 9.09
C GLU A 609 -13.05 -11.75 9.85
N PRO A 610 -11.95 -12.36 9.35
CA PRO A 610 -11.36 -13.54 9.97
C PRO A 610 -10.73 -13.27 11.32
N GLU A 611 -10.31 -12.03 11.56
CA GLU A 611 -9.65 -11.60 12.78
C GLU A 611 -10.11 -10.20 13.19
N GLY A 612 -10.02 -9.90 14.49
CA GLY A 612 -10.44 -8.60 15.02
C GLY A 612 -9.57 -7.41 14.57
N VAL A 613 -9.89 -6.22 15.00
CA VAL A 613 -9.16 -4.99 14.69
C VAL A 613 -7.79 -4.99 15.39
N TYR A 614 -6.70 -4.77 14.64
CA TYR A 614 -5.33 -4.71 15.14
C TYR A 614 -4.80 -3.29 15.22
N VAL A 615 -3.94 -3.06 16.20
CA VAL A 615 -3.15 -1.83 16.30
C VAL A 615 -1.80 -2.05 15.63
N VAL A 616 -1.55 -1.36 14.54
CA VAL A 616 -0.38 -1.57 13.65
C VAL A 616 0.96 -1.30 14.33
N HIS A 617 0.99 -0.51 15.41
CA HIS A 617 2.21 -0.09 16.10
C HIS A 617 2.23 -0.52 17.57
N LYS A 618 1.48 -1.55 17.96
CA LYS A 618 1.38 -1.97 19.35
C LYS A 618 2.75 -2.35 19.90
N LEU A 619 3.21 -1.54 20.84
CA LEU A 619 4.39 -1.80 21.66
C LEU A 619 4.07 -2.83 22.72
N GLY A 620 4.97 -3.76 22.94
CA GLY A 620 4.86 -4.71 24.04
C GLY A 620 4.90 -4.00 25.39
N GLY A 621 3.93 -4.32 26.24
CA GLY A 621 4.15 -4.37 27.68
C GLY A 621 4.29 -3.10 28.48
N ASP A 622 3.86 -1.94 28.00
CA ASP A 622 3.86 -0.71 28.81
C ASP A 622 2.67 -0.69 29.79
N ASP A 623 2.95 -0.41 31.05
CA ASP A 623 1.93 -0.24 32.09
C ASP A 623 1.08 1.03 31.81
N PRO A 624 -0.27 0.90 31.74
CA PRO A 624 -1.16 2.03 31.46
C PRO A 624 -1.02 3.22 32.43
N GLU A 625 -0.54 2.99 33.65
CA GLU A 625 -0.29 4.08 34.62
C GLU A 625 0.85 5.03 34.18
N ASN A 626 1.73 4.57 33.28
CA ASN A 626 2.84 5.36 32.76
C ASN A 626 2.54 6.01 31.40
N TRP A 627 1.33 5.89 30.89
CA TRP A 627 0.95 6.47 29.60
C TRP A 627 0.61 7.96 29.73
N SER A 628 0.80 8.70 28.63
CA SER A 628 0.25 10.05 28.54
C SER A 628 -1.29 10.01 28.53
N GLU A 629 -1.92 11.07 29.01
CA GLU A 629 -3.38 11.17 29.05
C GLU A 629 -4.02 10.94 27.66
N GLU A 630 -3.40 11.47 26.61
CA GLU A 630 -3.86 11.33 25.24
C GLU A 630 -3.64 9.90 24.68
N LYS A 631 -2.53 9.24 25.02
CA LYS A 631 -2.31 7.83 24.71
C LYS A 631 -3.40 6.95 25.35
N THR A 632 -3.70 7.20 26.63
CA THR A 632 -4.73 6.45 27.35
C THR A 632 -6.11 6.65 26.75
N ARG A 633 -6.45 7.88 26.36
CA ARG A 633 -7.73 8.18 25.67
C ARG A 633 -7.82 7.48 24.30
N ASN A 634 -6.74 7.51 23.52
CA ASN A 634 -6.68 6.85 22.21
C ASN A 634 -6.86 5.33 22.33
N GLU A 635 -6.17 4.67 23.28
CA GLU A 635 -6.35 3.24 23.54
C GLU A 635 -7.77 2.90 24.04
N THR A 636 -8.36 3.76 24.85
CA THR A 636 -9.76 3.63 25.31
C THR A 636 -10.74 3.69 24.13
N ASP A 637 -10.56 4.62 23.22
CA ASP A 637 -11.42 4.75 22.03
C ASP A 637 -11.25 3.58 21.08
N MET A 638 -10.04 3.00 20.99
CA MET A 638 -9.78 1.79 20.21
C MET A 638 -10.51 0.57 20.78
N ILE A 639 -10.43 0.36 22.11
CA ILE A 639 -11.19 -0.73 22.77
C ILE A 639 -12.68 -0.55 22.58
N ARG A 640 -13.21 0.66 22.72
CA ARG A 640 -14.64 0.98 22.51
C ARG A 640 -15.08 0.65 21.08
N THR A 641 -14.26 0.96 20.08
CA THR A 641 -14.57 0.67 18.67
C THR A 641 -14.58 -0.84 18.42
N ARG A 642 -13.58 -1.58 18.95
CA ARG A 642 -13.57 -3.06 18.90
C ARG A 642 -14.79 -3.67 19.55
N LEU A 643 -15.09 -3.25 20.79
CA LEU A 643 -16.23 -3.74 21.54
C LEU A 643 -17.54 -3.58 20.78
N LYS A 644 -17.78 -2.39 20.22
CA LYS A 644 -18.98 -2.15 19.43
C LYS A 644 -19.08 -3.13 18.27
N LYS A 645 -17.97 -3.35 17.57
CA LYS A 645 -17.91 -4.26 16.43
C LYS A 645 -18.09 -5.72 16.84
N THR A 646 -17.38 -6.16 17.88
CA THR A 646 -17.51 -7.52 18.43
C THR A 646 -18.96 -7.81 18.85
N ILE A 647 -19.62 -6.86 19.51
CA ILE A 647 -21.00 -7.02 19.91
C ILE A 647 -21.95 -7.08 18.69
N GLU A 648 -21.75 -6.23 17.68
CA GLU A 648 -22.62 -6.17 16.51
C GLU A 648 -22.43 -7.37 15.55
N GLN A 649 -21.20 -7.87 15.43
CA GLN A 649 -20.84 -8.87 14.43
C GLN A 649 -20.56 -10.26 15.03
N ASP A 650 -19.67 -10.35 16.03
CA ASP A 650 -19.25 -11.65 16.58
C ASP A 650 -20.31 -12.29 17.47
N LEU A 651 -21.19 -11.50 18.06
CA LEU A 651 -22.31 -11.97 18.85
C LEU A 651 -23.62 -12.13 18.05
N ALA A 652 -23.60 -11.97 16.73
CA ALA A 652 -24.79 -12.13 15.89
C ALA A 652 -25.38 -13.55 15.95
N ASP A 653 -24.58 -14.55 16.38
CA ASP A 653 -25.01 -15.92 16.67
C ASP A 653 -25.66 -16.12 18.05
N ASP A 654 -25.68 -15.06 18.88
CA ASP A 654 -26.31 -15.05 20.21
C ASP A 654 -27.06 -13.71 20.42
N PRO A 655 -28.29 -13.57 19.91
CA PRO A 655 -29.04 -12.32 19.93
C PRO A 655 -29.30 -11.77 21.34
N TYR A 656 -29.39 -12.64 22.34
CA TYR A 656 -29.55 -12.22 23.72
C TYR A 656 -28.25 -11.59 24.25
N ALA A 657 -27.12 -12.30 24.07
CA ALA A 657 -25.83 -11.76 24.45
C ALA A 657 -25.55 -10.43 23.71
N GLN A 658 -25.83 -10.37 22.41
CA GLN A 658 -25.68 -9.16 21.60
C GLN A 658 -26.47 -7.98 22.20
N LYS A 659 -27.75 -8.18 22.56
CA LYS A 659 -28.60 -7.15 23.14
C LYS A 659 -28.08 -6.68 24.50
N VAL A 660 -27.77 -7.63 25.40
CA VAL A 660 -27.30 -7.33 26.77
C VAL A 660 -25.95 -6.60 26.73
N PHE A 661 -24.99 -7.08 25.94
CA PHE A 661 -23.70 -6.40 25.81
C PHE A 661 -23.80 -5.06 25.11
N ALA A 662 -24.73 -4.85 24.17
CA ALA A 662 -24.99 -3.54 23.57
C ALA A 662 -25.55 -2.53 24.58
N GLU A 663 -26.44 -2.98 25.50
CA GLU A 663 -26.95 -2.14 26.59
C GLU A 663 -25.85 -1.83 27.61
N LEU A 664 -25.07 -2.83 28.04
CA LEU A 664 -23.94 -2.64 28.95
C LEU A 664 -22.84 -1.74 28.34
N LEU A 665 -22.63 -1.79 27.02
CA LEU A 665 -21.69 -0.87 26.37
C LEU A 665 -22.18 0.58 26.44
N LYS A 666 -23.49 0.81 26.27
CA LYS A 666 -24.06 2.17 26.44
C LYS A 666 -23.89 2.67 27.88
N GLU A 667 -24.12 1.82 28.87
CA GLU A 667 -23.90 2.15 30.28
C GLU A 667 -22.41 2.42 30.57
N ALA A 668 -21.51 1.59 30.02
CA ALA A 668 -20.07 1.79 30.16
C ALA A 668 -19.60 3.10 29.48
N ILE A 669 -20.16 3.48 28.34
CA ILE A 669 -19.88 4.76 27.69
C ILE A 669 -20.36 5.93 28.57
N ALA A 670 -21.58 5.87 29.12
CA ALA A 670 -22.10 6.90 29.99
C ALA A 670 -21.28 7.03 31.30
N ALA A 671 -20.89 5.90 31.90
CA ALA A 671 -20.00 5.87 33.04
C ALA A 671 -18.61 6.45 32.74
N ALA A 672 -18.09 6.17 31.56
CA ALA A 672 -16.79 6.72 31.12
C ALA A 672 -16.87 8.25 30.89
N GLU A 673 -17.99 8.76 30.34
CA GLU A 673 -18.20 10.21 30.20
C GLU A 673 -18.20 10.92 31.55
N ALA A 674 -18.76 10.30 32.60
CA ALA A 674 -18.72 10.83 33.96
C ALA A 674 -17.30 10.82 34.56
N MET A 675 -16.38 10.01 34.02
CA MET A 675 -14.98 9.91 34.45
C MET A 675 -14.02 10.62 33.49
N PHE A 676 -14.47 11.62 32.75
CA PHE A 676 -13.70 12.29 31.68
C PHE A 676 -12.33 12.81 32.16
N GLU A 677 -12.21 13.25 33.39
CA GLU A 677 -10.96 13.72 34.00
C GLU A 677 -10.01 12.60 34.47
N HIS A 678 -10.39 11.33 34.30
CA HIS A 678 -9.63 10.16 34.73
C HIS A 678 -9.40 9.14 33.61
N PRO A 679 -8.56 9.41 32.60
CA PRO A 679 -8.37 8.54 31.43
C PRO A 679 -7.98 7.10 31.73
N VAL A 680 -7.11 6.90 32.75
CA VAL A 680 -6.67 5.55 33.18
C VAL A 680 -7.85 4.71 33.70
N LYS A 681 -8.78 5.35 34.42
CA LYS A 681 -9.98 4.65 34.93
C LYS A 681 -10.95 4.32 33.79
N GLN A 682 -11.08 5.19 32.80
CA GLN A 682 -11.84 4.91 31.57
C GLN A 682 -11.26 3.72 30.82
N TYR A 683 -9.94 3.69 30.65
CA TYR A 683 -9.26 2.58 30.00
C TYR A 683 -9.50 1.25 30.75
N ALA A 684 -9.31 1.24 32.07
CA ALA A 684 -9.54 0.05 32.91
C ALA A 684 -10.99 -0.46 32.84
N LEU A 685 -11.97 0.48 32.78
CA LEU A 685 -13.38 0.13 32.63
C LEU A 685 -13.64 -0.61 31.32
N PHE A 686 -13.19 -0.06 30.20
CA PHE A 686 -13.40 -0.69 28.89
C PHE A 686 -12.58 -1.95 28.70
N LYS A 687 -11.38 -2.03 29.29
CA LYS A 687 -10.55 -3.26 29.25
C LYS A 687 -11.22 -4.40 29.98
N LYS A 688 -11.75 -4.15 31.18
CA LYS A 688 -12.53 -5.16 31.91
C LYS A 688 -13.79 -5.58 31.17
N PHE A 689 -14.46 -4.64 30.51
CA PHE A 689 -15.62 -4.93 29.70
C PHE A 689 -15.28 -5.78 28.46
N GLU A 690 -14.12 -5.51 27.81
CA GLU A 690 -13.60 -6.32 26.71
C GLU A 690 -13.41 -7.77 27.12
N GLU A 691 -12.83 -8.04 28.30
CA GLU A 691 -12.66 -9.38 28.84
C GLU A 691 -14.00 -10.10 29.10
N GLN A 692 -15.04 -9.36 29.53
CA GLN A 692 -16.38 -9.90 29.72
C GLN A 692 -17.06 -10.28 28.40
N VAL A 693 -16.90 -9.45 27.37
CA VAL A 693 -17.44 -9.73 26.03
C VAL A 693 -16.73 -10.92 25.40
N GLU A 694 -15.39 -10.99 25.47
CA GLU A 694 -14.59 -12.10 24.93
C GLU A 694 -14.94 -13.43 25.62
N SER A 695 -15.09 -13.42 26.94
CA SER A 695 -15.48 -14.63 27.69
C SER A 695 -16.98 -14.97 27.57
N ARG A 696 -17.77 -14.09 26.95
CA ARG A 696 -19.24 -14.16 26.88
C ARG A 696 -19.88 -14.39 28.24
N THR A 697 -19.31 -13.80 29.29
CA THR A 697 -19.81 -13.97 30.68
C THR A 697 -20.98 -13.02 30.92
N LEU A 698 -22.18 -13.58 30.99
CA LEU A 698 -23.42 -12.87 31.29
C LEU A 698 -23.97 -13.25 32.64
N ALA A 699 -24.36 -12.27 33.43
CA ALA A 699 -25.05 -12.51 34.70
C ALA A 699 -26.40 -13.18 34.44
N GLY A 700 -26.65 -14.35 35.08
CA GLY A 700 -27.91 -15.08 35.00
C GLY A 700 -28.05 -16.03 33.79
N VAL A 701 -26.99 -16.30 33.03
CA VAL A 701 -26.92 -17.42 32.06
C VAL A 701 -26.17 -18.53 32.71
N SER A 702 -26.79 -19.70 32.80
CA SER A 702 -26.25 -20.86 33.50
C SER A 702 -25.00 -21.42 32.86
N ASP A 703 -23.96 -21.79 33.64
CA ASP A 703 -22.74 -22.48 33.19
C ASP A 703 -22.99 -23.85 32.57
N VAL A 704 -24.26 -24.34 32.66
CA VAL A 704 -24.71 -25.60 32.06
C VAL A 704 -24.54 -25.68 30.55
N PHE A 705 -24.37 -24.54 29.88
CA PHE A 705 -24.13 -24.45 28.44
C PHE A 705 -22.64 -24.37 28.06
N ALA A 706 -21.72 -24.55 29.00
CA ALA A 706 -20.29 -24.52 28.72
C ALA A 706 -19.95 -25.51 27.57
N GLY A 707 -19.38 -24.95 26.47
CA GLY A 707 -19.04 -25.73 25.28
C GLY A 707 -20.17 -25.90 24.24
N ASN A 708 -21.41 -25.41 24.51
CA ASN A 708 -22.50 -25.43 23.54
C ASN A 708 -23.08 -24.01 23.30
N ALA A 709 -22.43 -23.27 22.39
CA ALA A 709 -22.81 -21.91 22.09
C ALA A 709 -24.22 -21.79 21.48
N HIS A 710 -24.63 -22.75 20.64
CA HIS A 710 -25.94 -22.72 19.99
C HIS A 710 -27.09 -22.97 20.98
N ALA A 711 -26.95 -23.96 21.88
CA ALA A 711 -27.95 -24.17 22.94
C ALA A 711 -28.08 -22.98 23.88
N ARG A 712 -26.94 -22.29 24.18
CA ARG A 712 -26.94 -21.06 24.95
C ARG A 712 -27.66 -19.91 24.23
N ALA A 713 -27.45 -19.76 22.91
CA ALA A 713 -28.17 -18.76 22.10
C ALA A 713 -29.68 -19.07 22.07
N CYS A 714 -30.09 -20.33 21.94
CA CYS A 714 -31.50 -20.74 22.03
C CYS A 714 -32.13 -20.42 23.39
N PHE A 715 -31.39 -20.61 24.47
CA PHE A 715 -31.85 -20.21 25.80
C PHE A 715 -31.99 -18.67 25.91
N GLY A 716 -31.06 -17.92 25.37
CA GLY A 716 -31.13 -16.47 25.28
C GLY A 716 -32.35 -15.99 24.47
N ILE A 717 -32.73 -16.70 23.39
CA ILE A 717 -33.92 -16.39 22.59
C ILE A 717 -35.20 -16.50 23.44
N PHE A 718 -35.29 -17.51 24.31
CA PHE A 718 -36.44 -17.61 25.25
C PHE A 718 -36.53 -16.37 26.14
N ARG A 719 -35.43 -15.91 26.69
CA ARG A 719 -35.37 -14.68 27.50
C ARG A 719 -35.78 -13.42 26.71
N LEU A 720 -35.37 -13.37 25.46
CA LEU A 720 -35.75 -12.24 24.59
C LEU A 720 -37.24 -12.20 24.27
N VAL A 721 -37.85 -13.38 24.00
CA VAL A 721 -39.26 -13.46 23.55
C VAL A 721 -40.22 -13.40 24.73
N LEU A 722 -39.87 -13.97 25.87
CA LEU A 722 -40.73 -14.01 27.08
C LEU A 722 -40.58 -12.72 27.92
N GLY A 723 -39.44 -12.06 27.85
CA GLY A 723 -39.08 -10.95 28.71
C GLY A 723 -38.67 -11.39 30.11
N GLU A 724 -37.84 -10.62 30.80
CA GLU A 724 -37.25 -11.00 32.10
C GLU A 724 -38.28 -11.21 33.21
N GLY A 725 -39.43 -10.51 33.19
CA GLY A 725 -40.47 -10.61 34.22
C GLY A 725 -41.25 -11.92 34.19
N GLU A 726 -41.43 -12.56 33.03
CA GLU A 726 -42.12 -13.87 32.92
C GLU A 726 -41.12 -15.05 33.04
N PHE A 727 -39.86 -14.80 32.70
CA PHE A 727 -38.82 -15.82 32.72
C PHE A 727 -38.34 -16.21 34.12
N VAL A 728 -38.37 -15.28 35.10
CA VAL A 728 -37.84 -15.47 36.47
C VAL A 728 -38.80 -16.26 37.40
N GLN A 729 -40.06 -16.48 37.04
CA GLN A 729 -41.07 -17.05 37.92
C GLN A 729 -41.19 -18.59 37.91
N GLY A 730 -40.12 -19.35 37.79
CA GLY A 730 -40.15 -20.69 38.32
C GLY A 730 -39.76 -21.84 37.42
N GLU A 731 -39.40 -21.67 36.18
CA GLU A 731 -39.15 -22.78 35.26
C GLU A 731 -37.84 -22.65 34.45
N GLU A 732 -36.80 -22.01 34.97
CA GLU A 732 -35.49 -21.85 34.30
C GLU A 732 -34.90 -23.21 33.86
N GLY A 733 -35.06 -24.25 34.67
CA GLY A 733 -34.63 -25.62 34.36
C GLY A 733 -35.32 -26.21 33.14
N ALA A 734 -36.63 -25.93 32.97
CA ALA A 734 -37.38 -26.39 31.80
C ALA A 734 -36.89 -25.76 30.50
N TYR A 735 -36.61 -24.45 30.53
CA TYR A 735 -36.07 -23.74 29.35
C TYR A 735 -34.63 -24.12 28.99
N VAL A 736 -33.81 -24.51 29.99
CA VAL A 736 -32.47 -25.08 29.77
C VAL A 736 -32.56 -26.40 28.99
N GLU A 737 -33.43 -27.31 29.45
CA GLU A 737 -33.60 -28.60 28.77
C GLU A 737 -34.25 -28.45 27.39
N GLU A 738 -35.15 -27.46 27.23
CA GLU A 738 -35.74 -27.15 25.94
C GLU A 738 -34.73 -26.55 24.95
N ALA A 739 -33.86 -25.67 25.41
CA ALA A 739 -32.79 -25.10 24.57
C ALA A 739 -31.80 -26.17 24.07
N LYS A 740 -31.46 -27.14 24.92
CA LYS A 740 -30.65 -28.30 24.52
C LYS A 740 -31.37 -29.20 23.51
N ALA A 741 -32.67 -29.41 23.70
CA ALA A 741 -33.48 -30.21 22.77
C ALA A 741 -33.61 -29.50 21.40
N ILE A 742 -33.78 -28.18 21.37
CA ILE A 742 -33.76 -27.39 20.14
C ILE A 742 -32.41 -27.51 19.44
N ASP A 743 -31.29 -27.40 20.16
CA ASP A 743 -29.96 -27.55 19.57
C ASP A 743 -29.79 -28.93 18.89
N LEU A 744 -30.26 -29.99 19.53
CA LEU A 744 -30.19 -31.32 18.96
C LEU A 744 -31.03 -31.44 17.67
N ILE A 745 -32.30 -30.98 17.72
CA ILE A 745 -33.20 -30.98 16.58
C ILE A 745 -32.62 -30.18 15.38
N VAL A 746 -32.02 -29.06 15.68
CA VAL A 746 -31.40 -28.21 14.63
C VAL A 746 -30.19 -28.90 14.01
N ARG A 747 -29.31 -29.52 14.81
CA ARG A 747 -28.17 -30.29 14.32
C ARG A 747 -28.60 -31.48 13.43
N ASP A 748 -29.62 -32.21 13.84
CA ASP A 748 -30.15 -33.31 13.05
C ASP A 748 -30.73 -32.76 11.71
N ALA A 749 -31.55 -31.73 11.76
CA ALA A 749 -32.14 -31.13 10.55
C ALA A 749 -31.09 -30.61 9.56
N VAL A 750 -30.02 -30.00 10.09
CA VAL A 750 -28.89 -29.50 9.25
C VAL A 750 -28.09 -30.67 8.67
N ALA A 751 -27.79 -31.70 9.45
CA ALA A 751 -27.03 -32.88 8.99
C ALA A 751 -27.77 -33.63 7.87
N GLU A 752 -29.10 -33.77 7.98
CA GLU A 752 -29.93 -34.48 6.99
C GLU A 752 -30.16 -33.66 5.70
N ASN A 753 -30.04 -32.30 5.78
CA ASN A 753 -30.38 -31.40 4.67
C ASN A 753 -29.22 -30.51 4.28
N SER A 754 -27.98 -30.95 4.41
CA SER A 754 -26.76 -30.12 4.16
C SER A 754 -26.64 -29.52 2.75
N LEU A 755 -27.37 -30.07 1.77
CA LEU A 755 -27.32 -29.63 0.36
C LEU A 755 -28.43 -28.62 -0.04
N ASN A 756 -29.45 -28.41 0.80
CA ASN A 756 -30.55 -27.51 0.50
C ASN A 756 -31.05 -26.74 1.73
N PRO A 757 -30.64 -25.47 1.88
CA PRO A 757 -30.99 -24.66 3.05
C PRO A 757 -32.50 -24.51 3.32
N GLN A 758 -33.34 -24.50 2.28
CA GLN A 758 -34.79 -24.36 2.46
C GLN A 758 -35.43 -25.62 3.11
N ASN A 759 -34.80 -26.77 2.93
CA ASN A 759 -35.34 -28.01 3.52
C ASN A 759 -35.10 -28.09 5.03
N PHE A 760 -33.92 -27.72 5.52
CA PHE A 760 -33.66 -27.77 6.98
C PHE A 760 -34.54 -26.78 7.73
N GLU A 761 -34.84 -25.59 7.18
CA GLU A 761 -35.75 -24.64 7.80
C GLU A 761 -37.18 -25.17 7.92
N ALA A 762 -37.67 -25.86 6.88
CA ALA A 762 -38.98 -26.50 6.91
C ALA A 762 -39.05 -27.62 7.97
N GLU A 763 -38.00 -28.41 8.10
CA GLU A 763 -37.94 -29.48 9.13
C GLU A 763 -37.82 -28.88 10.55
N ILE A 764 -37.02 -27.81 10.74
CA ILE A 764 -36.96 -27.11 12.01
C ILE A 764 -38.35 -26.57 12.41
N ARG A 765 -39.06 -25.89 11.48
CA ARG A 765 -40.42 -25.39 11.77
C ARG A 765 -41.39 -26.51 12.10
N LYS A 766 -41.34 -27.59 11.36
CA LYS A 766 -42.21 -28.78 11.57
C LYS A 766 -41.94 -29.45 12.94
N ALA A 767 -40.68 -29.57 13.32
CA ALA A 767 -40.30 -30.23 14.57
C ALA A 767 -40.55 -29.32 15.81
N LEU A 768 -40.27 -28.03 15.72
CA LEU A 768 -40.33 -27.14 16.87
C LEU A 768 -41.73 -26.59 17.10
N LEU A 769 -42.58 -26.39 16.10
CA LEU A 769 -43.88 -25.73 16.25
C LEU A 769 -44.82 -26.45 17.22
N PRO A 770 -45.05 -27.78 17.13
CA PRO A 770 -45.91 -28.48 18.07
C PRO A 770 -45.38 -28.37 19.52
N ARG A 771 -44.09 -28.47 19.68
CA ARG A 771 -43.39 -28.46 20.96
C ARG A 771 -43.47 -27.12 21.66
N LEU A 772 -43.11 -26.04 20.95
CA LEU A 772 -43.13 -24.69 21.48
C LEU A 772 -44.53 -24.11 21.62
N PHE A 773 -45.49 -24.56 20.78
CA PHE A 773 -46.89 -24.17 20.89
C PHE A 773 -47.49 -24.58 22.24
N SER A 774 -47.16 -25.79 22.73
CA SER A 774 -47.66 -26.26 24.04
C SER A 774 -47.01 -25.49 25.20
N LEU A 775 -45.83 -24.93 25.02
CA LEU A 775 -45.06 -24.24 26.06
C LEU A 775 -45.44 -22.76 26.17
N MET A 776 -45.67 -22.05 25.06
CA MET A 776 -45.76 -20.60 25.07
C MET A 776 -46.81 -20.00 24.11
N GLY A 777 -47.65 -20.81 23.48
CA GLY A 777 -48.63 -20.40 22.51
C GLY A 777 -48.09 -20.08 21.12
N LEU A 778 -49.00 -19.88 20.14
CA LEU A 778 -48.66 -19.84 18.71
C LEU A 778 -47.72 -18.69 18.30
N GLU A 779 -48.02 -17.49 18.76
CA GLU A 779 -47.29 -16.28 18.29
C GLU A 779 -45.88 -16.25 18.85
N ARG A 780 -45.67 -16.57 20.11
CA ARG A 780 -44.34 -16.67 20.74
C ARG A 780 -43.54 -17.82 20.17
N ALA A 781 -44.18 -18.97 19.97
CA ALA A 781 -43.54 -20.13 19.33
C ALA A 781 -42.99 -19.77 17.93
N LYS A 782 -43.75 -19.06 17.10
CA LYS A 782 -43.28 -18.60 15.82
C LYS A 782 -42.08 -17.65 15.91
N GLN A 783 -42.14 -16.70 16.86
CA GLN A 783 -41.04 -15.78 17.09
C GLN A 783 -39.75 -16.51 17.50
N VAL A 784 -39.85 -17.47 18.41
CA VAL A 784 -38.70 -18.29 18.80
C VAL A 784 -38.12 -19.06 17.60
N ILE A 785 -39.00 -19.72 16.83
CA ILE A 785 -38.57 -20.51 15.65
C ILE A 785 -37.85 -19.65 14.62
N GLU A 786 -38.35 -18.46 14.30
CA GLU A 786 -37.72 -17.58 13.34
C GLU A 786 -36.34 -17.09 13.85
N GLN A 787 -36.23 -16.78 15.14
CA GLN A 787 -34.95 -16.42 15.76
C GLN A 787 -33.95 -17.59 15.74
N VAL A 788 -34.40 -18.80 16.07
CA VAL A 788 -33.59 -20.02 16.02
C VAL A 788 -33.08 -20.28 14.59
N ILE A 789 -33.94 -20.15 13.59
CA ILE A 789 -33.54 -20.31 12.18
C ILE A 789 -32.49 -19.24 11.79
N GLN A 790 -32.68 -18.01 12.22
CA GLN A 790 -31.72 -16.94 11.94
C GLN A 790 -30.36 -17.23 12.56
N VAL A 791 -30.32 -17.63 13.83
CA VAL A 791 -29.07 -18.02 14.52
C VAL A 791 -28.43 -19.22 13.84
N THR A 792 -29.23 -20.21 13.41
CA THR A 792 -28.72 -21.38 12.66
C THR A 792 -28.08 -20.98 11.33
N ARG A 793 -28.71 -20.07 10.57
CA ARG A 793 -28.11 -19.55 9.31
C ARG A 793 -26.76 -18.89 9.56
N ILE A 794 -26.67 -18.05 10.62
CA ILE A 794 -25.42 -17.41 11.00
C ILE A 794 -24.37 -18.45 11.41
N GLY A 795 -24.74 -19.44 12.22
CA GLY A 795 -23.85 -20.51 12.62
C GLY A 795 -23.34 -21.35 11.44
N LEU A 796 -24.20 -21.67 10.46
CA LEU A 796 -23.82 -22.36 9.22
C LEU A 796 -22.87 -21.50 8.38
N SER A 797 -23.12 -20.21 8.27
CA SER A 797 -22.23 -19.30 7.50
C SER A 797 -20.84 -19.17 8.12
N ARG A 798 -20.72 -19.42 9.43
CA ARG A 798 -19.46 -19.37 10.19
C ARG A 798 -18.79 -20.73 10.39
N GLY A 799 -19.42 -21.81 9.92
CA GLY A 799 -18.88 -23.17 10.11
C GLY A 799 -18.88 -23.65 11.57
N THR A 800 -19.79 -23.11 12.40
CA THR A 800 -19.94 -23.51 13.82
C THR A 800 -20.91 -24.66 14.05
N PHE A 801 -21.49 -25.19 12.97
CA PHE A 801 -22.36 -26.38 12.97
C PHE A 801 -21.65 -27.60 12.43
#